data_7463308b1d33a2170436e6a614e0f423
#
_entry.id   7463308b1d33a2170436e6a614e0f423
#
_cell.length_a   1.000
_cell.length_b   1.000
_cell.length_c   1.000
_cell.angle_alpha   90.00
_cell.angle_beta   90.00
_cell.angle_gamma   90.00
#
_symmetry.space_group_name_H-M   'P 1'
#
loop_
_entity.id
_entity.type
_entity.pdbx_description
1 polymer ?
#
loop_
_entity_poly.entity_id
_entity_poly.type
_entity_poly.pdbx_seq_one_letter_code
_entity_poly.pdbx_strand_id
1 'polypeptide(L)'
;MSLLVGQAHALEIPLTVKETAGVDRIGNPVNSGVPLPEGALEDVTSLRLLDDLGNSVLASIEPRAKWLSDKSLKWVTVHFLADLPANTTRNYSLTTSEVPLPPSELILDQTDEAIEVITGPAKFIIPTDRFAPFEQVYIRPDTSREFTDDDAVLAKPANVILVARNGESRVVPRTDEHTDEFRTEQVRIDDEPFAQAAAVHSVAIEERGPGRAVVALKGSFSTSSAQSLDFTARLYFYSGSPTAEITFSVRNRQMDSMANFVAIDRLSIELQLRTAGPVVANLPIDGRVLERSLSNSPVKLAQTRWNVCVLDSKPAGEKFGGWIRLASEAAALTTGTRWSWRVYPVGASAHPDGTVSLDLKSAEGESVDLYTGGAKTHFAFLHFARGSVPAPEAIAAGTSESLFAACDPKGYSQETRVFGNLYANNPSLFQEPYRDVIGRYQNRIGDCLERIVEQRARPEWKVNEFGWLNFGSGLHHRTKVRENAHESWWDSNYYDFPHATIVNFLRTGNLLNLTTAVEAGLHLADLDICHSVPGNPELAGSPRSGPVVGHFRDYTRGQEFYAHTSFTFYKNESLYELYYLTGERWFHEIGLMSSEFAMAYWGKGALRNIAHGIWGVLSAYQNTHEQKYLDRARFFVDEWAKPRQDEFNGSFDDQIWMYGLQFEAYDKYFRVTGDRQTAQYCVKAVDAAIAEDAGEGKWKNSGAQSGICLAGYGYAYDYTGEEKYLRYGLEILETMGDAAGDRVKTFAQQYRASALLFESTHGWIRAGGRADG
;
A
#
# COMPACT_ATOMS: atom_id res chain seq x y z
N MET A 1 -35.29 -39.53 -9.40
CA MET A 1 -35.01 -38.19 -8.87
C MET A 1 -34.45 -38.37 -7.47
N SER A 2 -33.17 -38.68 -7.41
CA SER A 2 -32.43 -38.88 -6.14
C SER A 2 -31.64 -37.63 -5.86
N LEU A 3 -31.99 -36.90 -4.83
CA LEU A 3 -31.28 -35.79 -4.28
C LEU A 3 -29.94 -36.35 -3.74
N LEU A 4 -28.87 -36.21 -4.51
CA LEU A 4 -27.51 -36.25 -3.98
C LEU A 4 -27.35 -35.01 -3.10
N VAL A 5 -27.56 -35.18 -1.81
CA VAL A 5 -27.05 -34.26 -0.79
C VAL A 5 -25.53 -34.40 -0.86
N GLY A 6 -24.88 -33.53 -1.63
CA GLY A 6 -23.44 -33.38 -1.57
C GLY A 6 -23.06 -33.00 -0.15
N GLN A 7 -22.21 -33.80 0.49
CA GLN A 7 -21.53 -33.39 1.71
C GLN A 7 -20.80 -32.10 1.37
N ALA A 8 -21.23 -30.98 1.95
CA ALA A 8 -20.48 -29.75 1.91
C ALA A 8 -19.12 -30.06 2.58
N HIS A 9 -18.07 -30.20 1.80
CA HIS A 9 -16.72 -30.26 2.35
C HIS A 9 -16.51 -28.96 3.12
N ALA A 10 -16.08 -29.07 4.38
CA ALA A 10 -15.73 -27.90 5.17
C ALA A 10 -14.67 -27.10 4.39
N LEU A 11 -14.89 -25.79 4.27
CA LEU A 11 -13.87 -24.91 3.70
C LEU A 11 -12.63 -24.96 4.59
N GLU A 12 -11.46 -25.16 4.01
CA GLU A 12 -10.18 -25.16 4.72
C GLU A 12 -9.14 -24.46 3.85
N ILE A 13 -8.58 -23.36 4.36
CA ILE A 13 -7.58 -22.56 3.67
C ILE A 13 -6.33 -22.50 4.54
N PRO A 14 -5.24 -23.21 4.15
CA PRO A 14 -3.97 -23.17 4.85
C PRO A 14 -3.34 -21.77 4.78
N LEU A 15 -2.83 -21.30 5.92
CA LEU A 15 -2.14 -20.03 6.05
C LEU A 15 -0.77 -20.25 6.70
N THR A 16 0.23 -19.52 6.23
CA THR A 16 1.60 -19.60 6.75
C THR A 16 2.08 -18.22 7.19
N VAL A 17 2.53 -18.09 8.43
CA VAL A 17 3.16 -16.87 8.97
C VAL A 17 4.66 -17.15 9.13
N LYS A 18 5.50 -16.30 8.52
CA LYS A 18 6.96 -16.41 8.61
C LYS A 18 7.52 -15.19 9.34
N GLU A 19 8.41 -15.47 10.32
CA GLU A 19 9.25 -14.44 10.92
C GLU A 19 10.57 -14.38 10.14
N THR A 20 10.90 -13.21 9.56
CA THR A 20 12.05 -13.00 8.67
C THR A 20 12.98 -11.87 9.11
N ALA A 21 12.62 -11.12 10.15
CA ALA A 21 13.46 -10.05 10.71
C ALA A 21 14.56 -10.56 11.68
N GLY A 22 14.51 -11.84 12.06
CA GLY A 22 15.50 -12.46 12.95
C GLY A 22 15.30 -12.09 14.44
N VAL A 23 14.09 -11.70 14.85
CA VAL A 23 13.75 -11.34 16.23
C VAL A 23 12.52 -12.10 16.71
N ASP A 24 12.48 -12.40 18.01
CA ASP A 24 11.28 -12.98 18.60
C ASP A 24 10.11 -12.00 18.50
N ARG A 25 8.93 -12.52 18.20
CA ARG A 25 7.67 -11.78 18.17
C ARG A 25 6.83 -12.15 19.37
N ILE A 26 6.33 -11.13 20.08
CA ILE A 26 5.44 -11.31 21.23
C ILE A 26 4.21 -10.44 21.03
N GLY A 27 3.03 -11.08 20.88
CA GLY A 27 1.78 -10.39 20.68
C GLY A 27 1.78 -9.45 19.46
N ASN A 28 2.52 -9.82 18.39
CA ASN A 28 2.60 -8.97 17.20
C ASN A 28 1.38 -9.18 16.31
N PRO A 29 0.77 -8.08 15.81
CA PRO A 29 -0.38 -8.15 14.92
C PRO A 29 -0.05 -8.82 13.58
N VAL A 30 -0.95 -9.70 13.15
CA VAL A 30 -1.02 -10.29 11.82
C VAL A 30 -2.27 -9.77 11.13
N ASN A 31 -2.11 -9.11 9.98
CA ASN A 31 -3.19 -8.54 9.20
C ASN A 31 -3.10 -9.08 7.78
N SER A 32 -4.02 -9.97 7.38
CA SER A 32 -3.88 -10.72 6.14
C SER A 32 -5.20 -10.89 5.40
N GLY A 33 -5.15 -10.65 4.10
CA GLY A 33 -6.25 -10.94 3.19
C GLY A 33 -6.26 -12.39 2.74
N VAL A 34 -7.41 -13.02 2.85
CA VAL A 34 -7.65 -14.41 2.46
C VAL A 34 -8.74 -14.45 1.41
N PRO A 35 -8.46 -15.00 0.21
CA PRO A 35 -9.45 -15.15 -0.84
C PRO A 35 -10.33 -16.36 -0.58
N LEU A 36 -11.59 -16.28 -1.01
CA LEU A 36 -12.57 -17.35 -0.90
C LEU A 36 -13.09 -17.75 -2.29
N PRO A 37 -13.31 -19.06 -2.55
CA PRO A 37 -13.93 -19.52 -3.78
C PRO A 37 -15.36 -18.96 -3.90
N GLU A 38 -15.78 -18.77 -5.15
CA GLU A 38 -17.15 -18.38 -5.46
C GLU A 38 -18.15 -19.41 -4.91
N GLY A 39 -19.24 -18.94 -4.30
CA GLY A 39 -20.27 -19.77 -3.70
C GLY A 39 -19.90 -20.41 -2.36
N ALA A 40 -18.69 -20.18 -1.82
CA ALA A 40 -18.26 -20.86 -0.62
C ALA A 40 -19.00 -20.41 0.65
N LEU A 41 -19.15 -19.10 0.85
CA LEU A 41 -19.75 -18.51 2.05
C LEU A 41 -20.47 -17.20 1.77
N GLU A 42 -21.58 -16.96 2.45
CA GLU A 42 -22.33 -15.68 2.37
C GLU A 42 -21.88 -14.68 3.45
N ASP A 43 -21.40 -15.17 4.60
CA ASP A 43 -20.93 -14.38 5.74
C ASP A 43 -19.76 -15.06 6.48
N VAL A 44 -19.18 -14.36 7.46
CA VAL A 44 -17.99 -14.80 8.21
C VAL A 44 -18.30 -15.56 9.51
N THR A 45 -19.56 -15.76 9.87
CA THR A 45 -19.97 -16.22 11.20
C THR A 45 -19.48 -17.64 11.53
N SER A 46 -19.39 -18.52 10.53
CA SER A 46 -18.89 -19.89 10.66
C SER A 46 -17.36 -20.01 10.54
N LEU A 47 -16.66 -18.94 10.14
CA LEU A 47 -15.20 -18.99 9.99
C LEU A 47 -14.48 -18.99 11.32
N ARG A 48 -13.46 -19.84 11.42
CA ARG A 48 -12.54 -19.94 12.55
C ARG A 48 -11.11 -19.98 12.05
N LEU A 49 -10.21 -19.31 12.77
CA LEU A 49 -8.78 -19.46 12.59
C LEU A 49 -8.32 -20.55 13.58
N LEU A 50 -7.69 -21.60 13.09
CA LEU A 50 -7.11 -22.66 13.89
C LEU A 50 -5.58 -22.63 13.80
N ASP A 51 -4.90 -22.96 14.90
CA ASP A 51 -3.45 -23.18 14.91
C ASP A 51 -3.10 -24.58 14.36
N ASP A 52 -1.81 -24.90 14.29
CA ASP A 52 -1.29 -26.17 13.81
C ASP A 52 -1.64 -27.39 14.71
N LEU A 53 -2.19 -27.15 15.91
CA LEU A 53 -2.71 -28.16 16.84
C LEU A 53 -4.24 -28.30 16.74
N GLY A 54 -4.89 -27.47 15.91
CA GLY A 54 -6.35 -27.45 15.75
C GLY A 54 -7.09 -26.65 16.83
N ASN A 55 -6.38 -25.87 17.66
CA ASN A 55 -7.01 -24.98 18.62
C ASN A 55 -7.51 -23.71 17.94
N SER A 56 -8.66 -23.19 18.38
CA SER A 56 -9.19 -21.91 17.90
C SER A 56 -8.31 -20.76 18.37
N VAL A 57 -7.90 -19.89 17.44
CA VAL A 57 -7.18 -18.64 17.69
C VAL A 57 -8.17 -17.48 17.64
N LEU A 58 -8.10 -16.58 18.62
CA LEU A 58 -8.96 -15.41 18.63
C LEU A 58 -8.57 -14.47 17.48
N ALA A 59 -9.45 -14.32 16.51
CA ALA A 59 -9.26 -13.50 15.35
C ALA A 59 -10.53 -12.68 15.03
N SER A 60 -10.34 -11.47 14.54
CA SER A 60 -11.40 -10.73 13.84
C SER A 60 -11.32 -11.02 12.36
N ILE A 61 -12.44 -11.42 11.77
CA ILE A 61 -12.55 -11.74 10.34
C ILE A 61 -13.57 -10.79 9.72
N GLU A 62 -13.10 -9.98 8.76
CA GLU A 62 -13.87 -8.89 8.18
C GLU A 62 -14.08 -9.09 6.68
N PRO A 63 -15.31 -8.98 6.15
CA PRO A 63 -15.56 -8.99 4.71
C PRO A 63 -14.92 -7.78 4.03
N ARG A 64 -14.29 -7.99 2.87
CA ARG A 64 -13.67 -6.90 2.07
C ARG A 64 -14.25 -6.80 0.66
N ALA A 65 -14.62 -7.93 0.05
CA ALA A 65 -15.26 -7.95 -1.25
C ALA A 65 -16.19 -9.17 -1.38
N LYS A 66 -17.16 -9.06 -2.29
CA LYS A 66 -18.09 -10.14 -2.65
C LYS A 66 -17.95 -10.48 -4.12
N TRP A 67 -18.30 -11.71 -4.49
CA TRP A 67 -18.44 -12.12 -5.87
C TRP A 67 -19.62 -11.39 -6.53
N LEU A 68 -19.47 -11.00 -7.80
CA LEU A 68 -20.52 -10.30 -8.53
C LEU A 68 -21.71 -11.19 -8.85
N SER A 69 -21.45 -12.47 -9.13
CA SER A 69 -22.41 -13.47 -9.60
C SER A 69 -23.45 -13.83 -8.56
N ASP A 70 -23.01 -14.22 -7.35
CA ASP A 70 -23.87 -14.81 -6.32
C ASP A 70 -23.83 -14.06 -4.97
N LYS A 71 -23.03 -12.99 -4.89
CA LYS A 71 -22.84 -12.17 -3.67
C LYS A 71 -22.18 -12.90 -2.50
N SER A 72 -21.66 -14.10 -2.71
CA SER A 72 -20.82 -14.79 -1.72
C SER A 72 -19.55 -14.00 -1.44
N LEU A 73 -18.89 -14.28 -0.32
CA LEU A 73 -17.64 -13.62 0.06
C LEU A 73 -16.53 -13.97 -0.92
N LYS A 74 -15.84 -12.95 -1.41
CA LYS A 74 -14.67 -13.07 -2.31
C LYS A 74 -13.35 -12.86 -1.57
N TRP A 75 -13.33 -11.89 -0.66
CA TRP A 75 -12.18 -11.56 0.18
C TRP A 75 -12.61 -11.30 1.60
N VAL A 76 -11.88 -11.87 2.54
CA VAL A 76 -11.93 -11.52 3.95
C VAL A 76 -10.55 -11.11 4.42
N THR A 77 -10.47 -10.26 5.45
CA THR A 77 -9.22 -10.05 6.20
C THR A 77 -9.30 -10.70 7.54
N VAL A 78 -8.21 -11.34 7.95
CA VAL A 78 -8.05 -12.00 9.24
C VAL A 78 -7.06 -11.21 10.08
N HIS A 79 -7.45 -10.83 11.29
CA HIS A 79 -6.67 -10.01 12.20
C HIS A 79 -6.52 -10.74 13.53
N PHE A 80 -5.30 -11.06 13.94
CA PHE A 80 -5.01 -11.77 15.18
C PHE A 80 -3.61 -11.40 15.70
N LEU A 81 -3.31 -11.81 16.93
CA LEU A 81 -1.97 -11.66 17.52
C LEU A 81 -1.21 -12.99 17.41
N ALA A 82 0.07 -12.91 17.08
CA ALA A 82 0.94 -14.06 17.00
C ALA A 82 2.24 -13.90 17.79
N ASP A 83 2.66 -15.00 18.41
CA ASP A 83 3.98 -15.18 18.99
C ASP A 83 4.79 -16.12 18.10
N LEU A 84 5.95 -15.67 17.65
CA LEU A 84 6.86 -16.48 16.82
C LEU A 84 8.30 -16.27 17.30
N PRO A 85 9.05 -17.35 17.50
CA PRO A 85 10.52 -17.26 17.65
C PRO A 85 11.17 -16.71 16.37
N ALA A 86 12.35 -16.10 16.54
CA ALA A 86 13.14 -15.58 15.43
C ALA A 86 13.37 -16.62 14.33
N ASN A 87 13.24 -16.22 13.06
CA ASN A 87 13.47 -17.05 11.88
C ASN A 87 12.61 -18.34 11.82
N THR A 88 11.43 -18.34 12.42
CA THR A 88 10.52 -19.48 12.39
C THR A 88 9.31 -19.27 11.51
N THR A 89 8.61 -20.37 11.27
CA THR A 89 7.37 -20.40 10.51
C THR A 89 6.29 -21.06 11.36
N ARG A 90 5.07 -20.52 11.35
CA ARG A 90 3.90 -21.09 12.00
C ARG A 90 2.77 -21.23 11.01
N ASN A 91 2.09 -22.38 11.05
CA ASN A 91 0.95 -22.66 10.18
C ASN A 91 -0.36 -22.43 10.93
N TYR A 92 -1.36 -21.99 10.17
CA TYR A 92 -2.73 -21.79 10.61
C TYR A 92 -3.66 -22.33 9.53
N SER A 93 -4.93 -22.50 9.86
CA SER A 93 -5.97 -22.83 8.89
C SER A 93 -7.19 -21.92 9.12
N LEU A 94 -7.66 -21.25 8.07
CA LEU A 94 -8.96 -20.58 8.09
C LEU A 94 -10.00 -21.58 7.59
N THR A 95 -10.95 -21.96 8.45
CA THR A 95 -11.90 -23.03 8.16
C THR A 95 -13.30 -22.71 8.65
N THR A 96 -14.31 -23.34 8.03
CA THR A 96 -15.66 -23.39 8.61
C THR A 96 -15.68 -24.43 9.73
N SER A 97 -15.98 -24.00 10.93
CA SER A 97 -15.95 -24.86 12.12
C SER A 97 -16.93 -24.39 13.18
N GLU A 98 -17.44 -25.34 13.96
CA GLU A 98 -18.26 -25.07 15.12
C GLU A 98 -17.44 -24.99 16.43
N VAL A 99 -16.11 -25.06 16.35
CA VAL A 99 -15.23 -24.87 17.51
C VAL A 99 -15.52 -23.48 18.11
N PRO A 100 -15.76 -23.38 19.42
CA PRO A 100 -16.01 -22.10 20.07
C PRO A 100 -14.84 -21.14 19.88
N LEU A 101 -15.14 -19.86 19.67
CA LEU A 101 -14.12 -18.81 19.73
C LEU A 101 -13.56 -18.72 21.15
N PRO A 102 -12.25 -18.45 21.30
CA PRO A 102 -11.71 -18.06 22.60
C PRO A 102 -12.43 -16.80 23.13
N PRO A 103 -12.52 -16.64 24.45
CA PRO A 103 -13.16 -15.46 25.02
C PRO A 103 -12.41 -14.19 24.60
N SER A 104 -13.16 -13.17 24.19
CA SER A 104 -12.61 -11.83 23.92
C SER A 104 -12.57 -11.03 25.23
N GLU A 105 -11.45 -10.34 25.45
CA GLU A 105 -11.29 -9.34 26.50
C GLU A 105 -11.57 -7.92 25.97
N LEU A 106 -11.95 -7.80 24.69
CA LEU A 106 -12.18 -6.52 24.02
C LEU A 106 -13.58 -6.00 24.31
N ILE A 107 -13.67 -4.87 25.01
CA ILE A 107 -14.92 -4.19 25.33
C ILE A 107 -14.84 -2.76 24.80
N LEU A 108 -15.85 -2.33 24.07
CA LEU A 108 -15.98 -0.96 23.59
C LEU A 108 -17.25 -0.34 24.16
N ASP A 109 -17.10 0.76 24.85
CA ASP A 109 -18.19 1.60 25.30
C ASP A 109 -18.04 3.01 24.71
N GLN A 110 -19.16 3.59 24.29
CA GLN A 110 -19.19 4.92 23.67
C GLN A 110 -20.23 5.78 24.35
N THR A 111 -19.76 6.91 24.83
CA THR A 111 -20.57 8.00 25.36
C THR A 111 -20.46 9.23 24.45
N ASP A 112 -21.19 10.30 24.77
CA ASP A 112 -21.05 11.57 24.05
C ASP A 112 -19.66 12.22 24.27
N GLU A 113 -18.97 11.90 25.37
CA GLU A 113 -17.71 12.51 25.78
C GLU A 113 -16.48 11.70 25.36
N ALA A 114 -16.58 10.37 25.32
CA ALA A 114 -15.45 9.49 25.04
C ALA A 114 -15.85 8.12 24.47
N ILE A 115 -14.88 7.47 23.81
CA ILE A 115 -14.88 6.04 23.54
C ILE A 115 -13.91 5.37 24.50
N GLU A 116 -14.38 4.42 25.30
CA GLU A 116 -13.57 3.55 26.12
C GLU A 116 -13.31 2.23 25.40
N VAL A 117 -12.03 1.84 25.34
CA VAL A 117 -11.61 0.56 24.78
C VAL A 117 -10.85 -0.21 25.85
N ILE A 118 -11.40 -1.35 26.28
CA ILE A 118 -10.75 -2.28 27.20
C ILE A 118 -10.26 -3.47 26.40
N THR A 119 -8.98 -3.82 26.53
CA THR A 119 -8.36 -4.94 25.82
C THR A 119 -8.01 -6.13 26.74
N GLY A 120 -8.40 -6.05 28.02
CA GLY A 120 -8.01 -6.95 29.10
C GLY A 120 -6.96 -6.28 29.97
N PRO A 121 -5.66 -6.29 29.60
CA PRO A 121 -4.59 -5.65 30.38
C PRO A 121 -4.61 -4.11 30.32
N ALA A 122 -5.27 -3.51 29.34
CA ALA A 122 -5.31 -2.08 29.15
C ALA A 122 -6.74 -1.54 29.01
N LYS A 123 -6.93 -0.28 29.45
CA LYS A 123 -8.11 0.55 29.14
C LYS A 123 -7.63 1.87 28.54
N PHE A 124 -8.15 2.22 27.36
CA PHE A 124 -7.85 3.44 26.63
C PHE A 124 -9.09 4.33 26.60
N ILE A 125 -8.93 5.61 26.95
CA ILE A 125 -9.98 6.63 26.88
C ILE A 125 -9.67 7.57 25.73
N ILE A 126 -10.56 7.65 24.75
CA ILE A 126 -10.43 8.45 23.53
C ILE A 126 -11.51 9.53 23.56
N PRO A 127 -11.17 10.84 23.73
CA PRO A 127 -12.20 11.89 23.80
C PRO A 127 -12.83 12.12 22.43
N THR A 128 -14.12 12.52 22.41
CA THR A 128 -14.90 12.77 21.20
C THR A 128 -15.02 14.26 20.87
N ASP A 129 -14.77 15.14 21.83
CA ASP A 129 -14.95 16.59 21.73
C ASP A 129 -13.67 17.35 21.34
N ARG A 130 -12.51 16.74 21.48
CA ARG A 130 -11.20 17.31 21.14
C ARG A 130 -10.25 16.26 20.58
N PHE A 131 -9.21 16.71 19.91
CA PHE A 131 -8.19 15.78 19.42
C PHE A 131 -7.16 15.47 20.50
N ALA A 132 -7.24 14.27 21.03
CA ALA A 132 -6.17 13.59 21.73
C ALA A 132 -6.22 12.12 21.35
N PRO A 133 -5.10 11.47 20.95
CA PRO A 133 -5.09 10.04 20.73
C PRO A 133 -5.60 9.27 21.95
N PHE A 134 -5.23 9.74 23.15
CA PHE A 134 -5.72 9.21 24.42
C PHE A 134 -5.88 10.34 25.44
N GLU A 135 -7.01 10.40 26.10
CA GLU A 135 -7.23 11.20 27.31
C GLU A 135 -6.48 10.58 28.48
N GLN A 136 -6.61 9.27 28.64
CA GLN A 136 -5.94 8.47 29.64
C GLN A 136 -5.73 7.04 29.14
N VAL A 137 -4.72 6.39 29.67
CA VAL A 137 -4.47 4.96 29.50
C VAL A 137 -4.27 4.35 30.89
N TYR A 138 -4.94 3.22 31.15
CA TYR A 138 -4.81 2.46 32.38
C TYR A 138 -4.20 1.10 32.05
N ILE A 139 -3.25 0.66 32.87
CA ILE A 139 -2.58 -0.65 32.71
C ILE A 139 -2.69 -1.44 34.02
N ARG A 140 -3.29 -2.61 33.95
CA ARG A 140 -3.36 -3.57 35.06
C ARG A 140 -2.67 -4.88 34.68
N PRO A 141 -1.60 -5.27 35.38
CA PRO A 141 -0.97 -6.58 35.15
C PRO A 141 -1.86 -7.77 35.56
N ASP A 142 -2.73 -7.56 36.54
CA ASP A 142 -3.72 -8.55 36.98
C ASP A 142 -5.10 -8.23 36.39
N THR A 143 -5.49 -8.98 35.35
CA THR A 143 -6.75 -8.80 34.61
C THR A 143 -7.98 -9.28 35.41
N SER A 144 -7.80 -9.94 36.55
CA SER A 144 -8.92 -10.45 37.38
C SER A 144 -9.60 -9.36 38.22
N ARG A 145 -8.99 -8.18 38.39
CA ARG A 145 -9.54 -7.04 39.15
C ARG A 145 -10.02 -5.92 38.24
N GLU A 146 -10.87 -5.06 38.75
CA GLU A 146 -11.28 -3.83 38.07
C GLU A 146 -10.13 -2.80 37.95
N PHE A 147 -10.22 -1.91 36.96
CA PHE A 147 -9.31 -0.76 36.83
C PHE A 147 -9.57 0.25 37.94
N THR A 148 -8.50 0.83 38.46
CA THR A 148 -8.53 1.90 39.46
C THR A 148 -7.72 3.12 39.01
N ASP A 149 -7.82 4.25 39.66
CA ASP A 149 -7.04 5.45 39.33
C ASP A 149 -5.52 5.24 39.47
N ASP A 150 -5.12 4.27 40.30
CA ASP A 150 -3.71 3.92 40.46
C ASP A 150 -3.15 3.23 39.18
N ASP A 151 -4.00 2.68 38.33
CA ASP A 151 -3.59 2.04 37.08
C ASP A 151 -3.33 3.02 35.94
N ALA A 152 -3.71 4.29 36.13
CA ALA A 152 -3.48 5.33 35.13
C ALA A 152 -1.96 5.56 34.93
N VAL A 153 -1.54 5.51 33.66
CA VAL A 153 -0.12 5.62 33.27
C VAL A 153 0.24 6.97 32.64
N LEU A 154 -0.74 7.75 32.16
CA LEU A 154 -0.48 9.07 31.63
C LEU A 154 -0.58 10.13 32.75
N ALA A 155 0.36 11.10 32.76
CA ALA A 155 0.32 12.26 33.60
C ALA A 155 -0.58 13.38 33.07
N LYS A 156 -0.76 13.41 31.77
CA LYS A 156 -1.68 14.30 31.00
C LYS A 156 -2.10 13.64 29.69
N PRO A 157 -3.19 14.13 29.04
CA PRO A 157 -3.64 13.63 27.76
C PRO A 157 -2.53 13.59 26.71
N ALA A 158 -2.55 12.57 25.88
CA ALA A 158 -1.69 12.50 24.71
C ALA A 158 -2.02 13.61 23.71
N ASN A 159 -1.03 14.07 22.96
CA ASN A 159 -1.22 15.15 21.99
C ASN A 159 -0.53 14.85 20.66
N VAL A 160 -0.95 15.54 19.60
CA VAL A 160 -0.22 15.60 18.34
C VAL A 160 0.19 17.04 18.08
N ILE A 161 1.48 17.24 17.90
CA ILE A 161 2.09 18.55 17.72
C ILE A 161 2.47 18.69 16.24
N LEU A 162 1.98 19.74 15.59
CA LEU A 162 2.39 20.18 14.28
C LEU A 162 3.04 21.55 14.38
N VAL A 163 4.28 21.67 13.92
CA VAL A 163 4.97 22.94 13.67
C VAL A 163 5.21 23.04 12.18
N ALA A 164 4.67 24.06 11.56
CA ALA A 164 4.69 24.20 10.11
C ALA A 164 4.61 25.68 9.71
N ARG A 165 4.87 25.95 8.44
CA ARG A 165 4.67 27.23 7.79
C ARG A 165 4.00 27.04 6.44
N ASN A 166 3.21 28.02 6.00
CA ASN A 166 2.71 28.04 4.64
C ASN A 166 3.80 28.58 3.70
N GLY A 167 3.76 28.16 2.47
CA GLY A 167 4.68 28.63 1.45
C GLY A 167 4.10 28.54 0.05
N GLU A 168 4.74 29.23 -0.87
CA GLU A 168 4.42 29.26 -2.30
C GLU A 168 5.69 28.97 -3.11
N SER A 169 5.55 28.17 -4.14
CA SER A 169 6.59 27.97 -5.15
C SER A 169 6.23 28.76 -6.40
N ARG A 170 7.13 29.63 -6.84
CA ARG A 170 6.98 30.40 -8.09
C ARG A 170 8.00 29.96 -9.11
N VAL A 171 7.52 29.68 -10.32
CA VAL A 171 8.38 29.41 -11.47
C VAL A 171 8.80 30.74 -12.08
N VAL A 172 10.11 31.03 -12.05
CA VAL A 172 10.68 32.22 -12.68
C VAL A 172 11.43 31.80 -13.94
N PRO A 173 11.18 32.44 -15.09
CA PRO A 173 11.98 32.19 -16.30
C PRO A 173 13.46 32.50 -16.04
N ARG A 174 14.35 31.58 -16.38
CA ARG A 174 15.80 31.83 -16.30
C ARG A 174 16.27 32.51 -17.56
N THR A 175 16.89 33.66 -17.45
CA THR A 175 17.43 34.48 -18.55
C THR A 175 18.84 34.04 -18.95
N ASP A 176 19.12 32.77 -19.15
CA ASP A 176 20.40 32.32 -19.70
C ASP A 176 20.32 32.18 -21.23
N GLU A 177 21.08 33.01 -21.93
CA GLU A 177 21.03 33.22 -23.38
C GLU A 177 21.57 32.05 -24.25
N HIS A 178 21.85 30.84 -23.71
CA HIS A 178 22.68 29.88 -24.46
C HIS A 178 22.11 28.46 -24.60
N THR A 179 20.87 28.15 -24.28
CA THR A 179 20.28 26.84 -24.64
C THR A 179 18.79 26.94 -24.91
N ASP A 180 18.33 26.34 -26.02
CA ASP A 180 16.91 26.20 -26.45
C ASP A 180 16.03 25.35 -25.49
N GLU A 181 16.47 25.06 -24.29
CA GLU A 181 15.68 24.39 -23.26
C GLU A 181 15.10 25.44 -22.29
N PHE A 182 13.77 25.46 -22.17
CA PHE A 182 13.05 26.23 -21.14
C PHE A 182 13.61 25.84 -19.76
N ARG A 183 14.53 26.61 -19.22
CA ARG A 183 14.99 26.51 -17.84
C ARG A 183 14.17 27.47 -17.01
N THR A 184 13.44 26.92 -16.08
CA THR A 184 12.72 27.69 -15.06
C THR A 184 13.47 27.50 -13.74
N GLU A 185 13.65 28.55 -12.99
CA GLU A 185 14.12 28.55 -11.62
C GLU A 185 12.88 28.63 -10.70
N GLN A 186 12.82 27.77 -9.69
CA GLN A 186 11.78 27.86 -8.67
C GLN A 186 12.27 28.72 -7.52
N VAL A 187 11.50 29.76 -7.23
CA VAL A 187 11.70 30.59 -6.05
C VAL A 187 10.70 30.17 -4.99
N ARG A 188 11.21 29.79 -3.82
CA ARG A 188 10.43 29.46 -2.63
C ARG A 188 10.20 30.73 -1.81
N ILE A 189 8.95 30.93 -1.38
CA ILE A 189 8.54 32.01 -0.46
C ILE A 189 7.86 31.32 0.73
N ASP A 190 8.42 31.46 1.92
CA ASP A 190 7.90 30.86 3.15
C ASP A 190 7.43 31.91 4.12
N ASP A 191 6.35 31.62 4.85
CA ASP A 191 5.91 32.37 6.01
C ASP A 191 6.74 31.98 7.27
N GLU A 192 6.59 32.73 8.33
CA GLU A 192 7.17 32.37 9.64
C GLU A 192 6.54 31.07 10.17
N PRO A 193 7.33 30.20 10.83
CA PRO A 193 6.81 28.98 11.43
C PRO A 193 5.80 29.26 12.54
N PHE A 194 4.77 28.44 12.62
CA PHE A 194 3.76 28.48 13.68
C PHE A 194 3.37 27.09 14.14
N ALA A 195 2.98 26.98 15.41
CA ALA A 195 2.36 25.77 15.95
C ALA A 195 0.86 25.78 15.64
N GLN A 196 0.34 24.64 15.19
CA GLN A 196 -1.07 24.48 14.84
C GLN A 196 -1.79 23.62 15.89
N ALA A 197 -2.99 24.04 16.26
CA ALA A 197 -3.87 23.26 17.10
C ALA A 197 -4.67 22.26 16.25
N ALA A 198 -4.79 21.04 16.72
CA ALA A 198 -5.62 20.02 16.11
C ALA A 198 -7.07 20.14 16.61
N ALA A 199 -8.01 20.14 15.66
CA ALA A 199 -9.45 20.07 15.93
C ALA A 199 -10.03 18.77 15.39
N VAL A 200 -10.84 18.08 16.18
CA VAL A 200 -11.56 16.88 15.74
C VAL A 200 -12.89 17.27 15.09
N HIS A 201 -13.23 16.62 13.99
CA HIS A 201 -14.51 16.78 13.28
C HIS A 201 -15.41 15.57 13.47
N SER A 202 -14.83 14.37 13.60
CA SER A 202 -15.56 13.16 13.87
C SER A 202 -14.69 12.11 14.56
N VAL A 203 -15.33 11.36 15.47
CA VAL A 203 -14.77 10.15 16.07
C VAL A 203 -15.77 9.03 15.84
N ALA A 204 -15.31 7.89 15.32
CA ALA A 204 -16.18 6.77 14.98
C ALA A 204 -15.49 5.42 15.22
N ILE A 205 -16.26 4.45 15.69
CA ILE A 205 -15.83 3.06 15.72
C ILE A 205 -16.04 2.47 14.32
N GLU A 206 -14.95 2.18 13.61
CA GLU A 206 -14.99 1.61 12.26
C GLU A 206 -15.06 0.08 12.25
N GLU A 207 -14.53 -0.59 13.29
CA GLU A 207 -14.56 -2.05 13.42
C GLU A 207 -14.80 -2.47 14.88
N ARG A 208 -15.64 -3.50 15.07
CA ARG A 208 -15.97 -4.14 16.37
C ARG A 208 -15.87 -5.66 16.22
N GLY A 209 -14.67 -6.19 16.07
CA GLY A 209 -14.47 -7.63 16.02
C GLY A 209 -14.10 -8.20 17.40
N PRO A 210 -14.13 -9.54 17.56
CA PRO A 210 -13.75 -10.16 18.84
C PRO A 210 -12.26 -10.03 19.15
N GLY A 211 -11.40 -10.04 18.15
CA GLY A 211 -9.95 -9.96 18.30
C GLY A 211 -9.38 -8.54 18.09
N ARG A 212 -10.10 -7.67 17.34
CA ARG A 212 -9.65 -6.32 17.01
C ARG A 212 -10.78 -5.31 16.99
N ALA A 213 -10.49 -4.09 17.44
CA ALA A 213 -11.34 -2.91 17.25
C ALA A 213 -10.56 -1.79 16.56
N VAL A 214 -11.27 -0.92 15.83
CA VAL A 214 -10.69 0.25 15.17
C VAL A 214 -11.52 1.48 15.46
N VAL A 215 -10.88 2.52 15.98
CA VAL A 215 -11.46 3.85 16.22
C VAL A 215 -10.78 4.85 15.30
N ALA A 216 -11.56 5.57 14.50
CA ALA A 216 -11.09 6.60 13.58
C ALA A 216 -11.41 8.00 14.11
N LEU A 217 -10.41 8.87 14.08
CA LEU A 217 -10.52 10.30 14.37
C LEU A 217 -10.20 11.06 13.09
N LYS A 218 -11.10 11.93 12.64
CA LYS A 218 -10.88 12.81 11.48
C LYS A 218 -10.95 14.25 11.95
N GLY A 219 -10.03 15.08 11.46
CA GLY A 219 -9.93 16.45 11.88
C GLY A 219 -9.02 17.29 11.01
N SER A 220 -8.65 18.45 11.51
CA SER A 220 -7.74 19.36 10.85
C SER A 220 -6.82 20.07 11.83
N PHE A 221 -5.66 20.48 11.33
CA PHE A 221 -4.79 21.42 12.00
C PHE A 221 -5.10 22.83 11.50
N SER A 222 -5.23 23.77 12.44
CA SER A 222 -5.56 25.15 12.12
C SER A 222 -4.90 26.13 13.08
N THR A 223 -4.70 27.34 12.60
CA THR A 223 -4.43 28.52 13.42
C THR A 223 -5.67 29.41 13.49
N SER A 224 -5.61 30.46 14.27
CA SER A 224 -6.68 31.49 14.29
C SER A 224 -6.92 32.16 12.93
N SER A 225 -5.99 32.03 11.99
CA SER A 225 -6.01 32.73 10.69
C SER A 225 -6.09 31.81 9.47
N ALA A 226 -5.72 30.51 9.58
CA ALA A 226 -5.75 29.59 8.45
C ALA A 226 -5.84 28.13 8.89
N GLN A 227 -6.63 27.35 8.17
CA GLN A 227 -6.63 25.90 8.21
C GLN A 227 -5.57 25.42 7.22
N SER A 228 -4.73 24.46 7.59
CA SER A 228 -3.61 24.07 6.74
C SER A 228 -3.59 22.59 6.35
N LEU A 229 -3.84 21.68 7.27
CA LEU A 229 -3.82 20.24 6.98
C LEU A 229 -5.04 19.53 7.56
N ASP A 230 -5.63 18.63 6.79
CA ASP A 230 -6.55 17.63 7.34
C ASP A 230 -5.77 16.43 7.86
N PHE A 231 -6.32 15.71 8.83
CA PHE A 231 -5.77 14.44 9.27
C PHE A 231 -6.83 13.35 9.41
N THR A 232 -6.38 12.11 9.30
CA THR A 232 -7.11 10.92 9.71
C THR A 232 -6.18 10.08 10.58
N ALA A 233 -6.59 9.83 11.84
CA ALA A 233 -5.90 8.91 12.74
C ALA A 233 -6.79 7.68 12.95
N ARG A 234 -6.27 6.47 12.73
CA ARG A 234 -6.94 5.22 13.07
C ARG A 234 -6.18 4.52 14.16
N LEU A 235 -6.87 4.22 15.25
CA LEU A 235 -6.34 3.53 16.41
C LEU A 235 -6.82 2.08 16.36
N TYR A 236 -5.89 1.13 16.37
CA TYR A 236 -6.17 -0.30 16.32
C TYR A 236 -5.86 -0.92 17.67
N PHE A 237 -6.80 -1.65 18.22
CA PHE A 237 -6.73 -2.31 19.51
C PHE A 237 -6.97 -3.81 19.35
N TYR A 238 -6.21 -4.62 20.08
CA TYR A 238 -6.29 -6.07 20.01
C TYR A 238 -6.62 -6.66 21.39
N SER A 239 -7.53 -7.64 21.42
CA SER A 239 -7.86 -8.37 22.65
C SER A 239 -6.63 -9.01 23.27
N GLY A 240 -6.43 -8.85 24.57
CA GLY A 240 -5.27 -9.38 25.30
C GLY A 240 -4.01 -8.52 25.19
N SER A 241 -4.01 -7.38 24.47
CA SER A 241 -2.81 -6.58 24.23
C SER A 241 -2.89 -5.18 24.88
N PRO A 242 -1.82 -4.71 25.53
CA PRO A 242 -1.71 -3.33 25.98
C PRO A 242 -1.14 -2.41 24.89
N THR A 243 -1.13 -2.85 23.63
CA THR A 243 -0.62 -2.10 22.47
C THR A 243 -1.77 -1.43 21.73
N ALA A 244 -1.61 -0.15 21.38
CA ALA A 244 -2.38 0.52 20.36
C ALA A 244 -1.49 0.75 19.13
N GLU A 245 -1.93 0.32 17.94
CA GLU A 245 -1.32 0.77 16.68
C GLU A 245 -2.04 2.01 16.16
N ILE A 246 -1.34 2.85 15.42
CA ILE A 246 -1.88 4.10 14.86
C ILE A 246 -1.47 4.21 13.40
N THR A 247 -2.43 4.36 12.49
CA THR A 247 -2.18 4.98 11.19
C THR A 247 -2.53 6.46 11.28
N PHE A 248 -1.60 7.32 10.89
CA PHE A 248 -1.76 8.77 10.92
C PHE A 248 -1.48 9.35 9.54
N SER A 249 -2.54 9.82 8.88
CA SER A 249 -2.46 10.43 7.55
C SER A 249 -2.73 11.92 7.64
N VAL A 250 -1.83 12.74 7.11
CA VAL A 250 -2.03 14.18 6.91
C VAL A 250 -2.22 14.48 5.43
N ARG A 251 -3.10 15.45 5.12
CA ARG A 251 -3.44 15.84 3.74
C ARG A 251 -3.46 17.35 3.61
N ASN A 252 -2.79 17.87 2.58
CA ASN A 252 -2.92 19.27 2.23
C ASN A 252 -4.06 19.47 1.23
N ARG A 253 -5.23 19.89 1.75
CA ARG A 253 -6.45 20.14 0.96
C ARG A 253 -6.93 21.60 1.01
N GLN A 254 -6.20 22.46 1.70
CA GLN A 254 -6.68 23.75 2.14
C GLN A 254 -6.04 24.95 1.40
N MET A 255 -5.11 24.68 0.47
CA MET A 255 -4.40 25.75 -0.21
C MET A 255 -5.17 26.21 -1.47
N ASP A 256 -5.02 27.48 -1.83
CA ASP A 256 -5.72 28.11 -2.95
C ASP A 256 -5.09 27.81 -4.31
N SER A 257 -3.87 27.28 -4.34
CA SER A 257 -3.12 26.98 -5.57
C SER A 257 -2.39 25.66 -5.45
N MET A 258 -2.23 24.94 -6.56
CA MET A 258 -1.38 23.73 -6.62
C MET A 258 0.11 24.02 -6.36
N ALA A 259 0.54 25.27 -6.55
CA ALA A 259 1.91 25.72 -6.25
C ALA A 259 2.16 26.00 -4.76
N ASN A 260 1.09 26.03 -3.95
CA ASN A 260 1.19 26.26 -2.52
C ASN A 260 1.51 24.97 -1.77
N PHE A 261 2.22 25.08 -0.66
CA PHE A 261 2.60 23.95 0.18
C PHE A 261 2.53 24.32 1.68
N VAL A 262 2.46 23.31 2.51
CA VAL A 262 2.71 23.40 3.94
C VAL A 262 4.09 22.79 4.19
N ALA A 263 5.06 23.62 4.58
CA ALA A 263 6.36 23.16 5.03
C ALA A 263 6.25 22.66 6.46
N ILE A 264 6.39 21.35 6.63
CA ILE A 264 6.29 20.69 7.93
C ILE A 264 7.69 20.67 8.57
N ASP A 265 7.83 21.39 9.66
CA ASP A 265 9.07 21.41 10.44
C ASP A 265 9.07 20.31 11.51
N ARG A 266 7.91 20.03 12.12
CA ARG A 266 7.73 18.95 13.09
C ARG A 266 6.30 18.42 13.04
N LEU A 267 6.16 17.08 13.09
CA LEU A 267 4.90 16.38 13.33
C LEU A 267 5.18 15.25 14.33
N SER A 268 4.59 15.31 15.53
CA SER A 268 4.93 14.39 16.62
C SER A 268 3.69 13.93 17.37
N ILE A 269 3.69 12.66 17.80
CA ILE A 269 2.79 12.15 18.83
C ILE A 269 3.53 12.28 20.16
N GLU A 270 2.97 13.03 21.11
CA GLU A 270 3.60 13.30 22.40
C GLU A 270 2.72 12.78 23.55
N LEU A 271 3.34 12.07 24.46
CA LEU A 271 2.72 11.56 25.68
C LEU A 271 3.59 11.90 26.89
N GLN A 272 2.97 12.06 28.05
CA GLN A 272 3.70 12.16 29.30
C GLN A 272 3.26 11.04 30.27
N LEU A 273 4.20 10.14 30.58
CA LEU A 273 3.97 9.07 31.54
C LEU A 273 4.02 9.61 33.00
N ARG A 274 3.29 8.98 33.88
CA ARG A 274 3.56 9.05 35.30
C ARG A 274 4.89 8.36 35.59
N THR A 275 5.77 9.03 36.33
CA THR A 275 7.10 8.51 36.66
C THR A 275 7.26 8.35 38.18
N ALA A 276 8.00 7.34 38.59
CA ALA A 276 8.49 7.13 39.95
C ALA A 276 9.87 6.48 39.89
N GLY A 277 10.75 6.84 40.81
CA GLY A 277 12.12 6.30 40.82
C GLY A 277 12.96 6.75 39.62
N PRO A 278 14.00 5.98 39.27
CA PRO A 278 14.85 6.25 38.13
C PRO A 278 14.09 6.14 36.81
N VAL A 279 14.36 7.09 35.91
CA VAL A 279 13.81 7.08 34.53
C VAL A 279 14.91 6.65 33.56
N VAL A 280 14.62 5.64 32.74
CA VAL A 280 15.56 5.03 31.80
C VAL A 280 14.98 5.05 30.40
N ALA A 281 15.79 5.45 29.42
CA ALA A 281 15.46 5.35 28.02
C ALA A 281 16.31 4.28 27.31
N ASN A 282 15.68 3.49 26.40
CA ASN A 282 16.35 2.59 25.50
C ASN A 282 16.14 3.05 24.05
N LEU A 283 17.22 3.08 23.26
CA LEU A 283 17.24 3.61 21.90
C LEU A 283 18.07 2.70 20.99
N PRO A 284 17.52 2.23 19.87
CA PRO A 284 18.25 1.37 18.92
C PRO A 284 18.98 2.22 17.87
N ILE A 285 20.29 2.00 17.72
CA ILE A 285 21.13 2.56 16.66
C ILE A 285 21.97 1.44 16.06
N ASP A 286 21.95 1.26 14.73
CA ASP A 286 22.73 0.25 14.00
C ASP A 286 22.59 -1.17 14.60
N GLY A 287 21.37 -1.54 14.97
CA GLY A 287 21.05 -2.84 15.58
C GLY A 287 21.54 -3.01 17.04
N ARG A 288 22.04 -1.95 17.68
CA ARG A 288 22.45 -1.95 19.09
C ARG A 288 21.50 -1.10 19.90
N VAL A 289 21.09 -1.58 21.07
CA VAL A 289 20.27 -0.83 22.00
C VAL A 289 21.16 -0.09 22.98
N LEU A 290 21.05 1.25 22.98
CA LEU A 290 21.67 2.11 23.98
C LEU A 290 20.72 2.31 25.14
N GLU A 291 21.21 2.17 26.36
CA GLU A 291 20.50 2.51 27.59
C GLU A 291 21.01 3.84 28.15
N ARG A 292 20.09 4.72 28.55
CA ARG A 292 20.37 6.04 29.11
C ARG A 292 19.52 6.27 30.35
N SER A 293 20.16 6.50 31.50
CA SER A 293 19.49 7.02 32.69
C SER A 293 19.25 8.53 32.49
N LEU A 294 18.01 8.95 32.69
CA LEU A 294 17.60 10.36 32.51
C LEU A 294 17.45 11.02 33.87
N SER A 295 18.41 11.87 34.25
CA SER A 295 18.36 12.60 35.50
C SER A 295 17.98 14.07 35.32
N ASN A 296 18.61 14.79 34.40
CA ASN A 296 18.41 16.25 34.23
C ASN A 296 18.25 16.68 32.76
N SER A 297 18.55 15.83 31.80
CA SER A 297 18.53 16.19 30.38
C SER A 297 17.73 15.16 29.58
N PRO A 298 16.97 15.59 28.56
CA PRO A 298 16.34 14.68 27.63
C PRO A 298 17.37 13.98 26.77
N VAL A 299 16.96 12.88 26.15
CA VAL A 299 17.66 12.24 25.06
C VAL A 299 16.83 12.37 23.78
N LYS A 300 17.48 12.75 22.68
CA LYS A 300 16.83 12.92 21.38
C LYS A 300 17.55 12.09 20.34
N LEU A 301 16.82 11.26 19.61
CA LEU A 301 17.32 10.43 18.51
C LEU A 301 16.58 10.79 17.24
N ALA A 302 17.29 11.05 16.14
CA ALA A 302 16.67 11.35 14.88
C ALA A 302 17.44 10.74 13.70
N GLN A 303 16.68 10.26 12.71
CA GLN A 303 17.17 9.91 11.38
C GLN A 303 17.04 11.14 10.49
N THR A 304 18.13 11.80 10.16
CA THR A 304 18.11 13.05 9.37
C THR A 304 18.31 12.80 7.88
N ARG A 305 18.97 11.70 7.52
CA ARG A 305 19.15 11.19 6.15
C ARG A 305 19.11 9.65 6.18
N TRP A 306 18.98 9.02 5.04
CA TRP A 306 18.88 7.55 4.93
C TRP A 306 20.04 6.79 5.61
N ASN A 307 21.19 7.42 5.79
CA ASN A 307 22.42 6.87 6.39
C ASN A 307 23.03 7.78 7.48
N VAL A 308 22.24 8.69 8.06
CA VAL A 308 22.70 9.58 9.14
C VAL A 308 21.68 9.58 10.26
N CYS A 309 22.07 8.94 11.35
CA CYS A 309 21.38 8.97 12.63
C CYS A 309 22.11 9.90 13.60
N VAL A 310 21.39 10.79 14.26
CA VAL A 310 21.95 11.74 15.25
C VAL A 310 21.35 11.46 16.63
N LEU A 311 22.20 11.53 17.64
CA LEU A 311 21.83 11.47 19.07
C LEU A 311 22.24 12.80 19.70
N ASP A 312 21.25 13.51 20.30
CA ASP A 312 21.46 14.84 20.89
C ASP A 312 22.14 15.79 19.89
N SER A 313 21.64 15.83 18.64
CA SER A 313 22.12 16.61 17.49
C SER A 313 23.56 16.32 17.06
N LYS A 314 24.13 15.16 17.48
CA LYS A 314 25.47 14.72 17.06
C LYS A 314 25.38 13.41 16.29
N PRO A 315 26.22 13.23 15.23
CA PRO A 315 26.27 11.95 14.54
C PRO A 315 26.51 10.78 15.52
N ALA A 316 25.69 9.73 15.44
CA ALA A 316 25.73 8.60 16.35
C ALA A 316 25.75 7.25 15.65
N GLY A 317 25.37 7.21 14.37
CA GLY A 317 25.31 5.99 13.57
C GLY A 317 24.67 6.24 12.20
N GLU A 318 24.37 5.16 11.50
CA GLU A 318 23.74 5.22 10.19
C GLU A 318 22.22 5.10 10.27
N LYS A 319 21.71 4.21 11.13
CA LYS A 319 20.29 3.82 11.13
C LYS A 319 19.65 3.85 12.52
N PHE A 320 18.60 4.63 12.63
CA PHE A 320 17.67 4.56 13.74
C PHE A 320 16.77 3.32 13.61
N GLY A 321 16.71 2.48 14.64
CA GLY A 321 15.94 1.23 14.62
C GLY A 321 14.41 1.39 14.73
N GLY A 322 13.91 2.64 14.69
CA GLY A 322 12.48 2.93 14.54
C GLY A 322 11.69 3.01 15.85
N TRP A 323 12.27 2.82 17.02
CA TRP A 323 11.56 2.83 18.28
C TRP A 323 12.35 3.46 19.42
N ILE A 324 11.64 3.86 20.47
CA ILE A 324 12.18 4.27 21.76
C ILE A 324 11.38 3.62 22.88
N ARG A 325 12.02 3.31 24.00
CA ARG A 325 11.37 2.95 25.24
C ARG A 325 11.74 3.93 26.34
N LEU A 326 10.75 4.41 27.08
CA LEU A 326 10.91 5.06 28.37
C LEU A 326 10.34 4.16 29.44
N ALA A 327 11.08 3.95 30.52
CA ALA A 327 10.63 3.15 31.65
C ALA A 327 10.98 3.82 33.00
N SER A 328 10.07 3.65 33.94
CA SER A 328 10.22 4.00 35.36
C SER A 328 9.55 2.97 36.25
N GLU A 329 9.61 3.08 37.57
CA GLU A 329 8.89 2.18 38.50
C GLU A 329 7.36 2.27 38.31
N ALA A 330 6.83 3.44 37.91
CA ALA A 330 5.40 3.65 37.76
C ALA A 330 4.84 3.08 36.44
N ALA A 331 5.53 3.29 35.34
CA ALA A 331 5.06 2.91 33.98
C ALA A 331 6.21 2.80 32.99
N ALA A 332 5.95 2.10 31.89
CA ALA A 332 6.81 2.05 30.72
C ALA A 332 6.00 2.21 29.44
N LEU A 333 6.62 2.86 28.44
CA LEU A 333 6.11 2.98 27.08
C LEU A 333 7.20 2.59 26.09
N THR A 334 6.92 1.62 25.22
CA THR A 334 7.70 1.37 24.00
C THR A 334 6.89 1.89 22.81
N THR A 335 7.45 2.82 22.06
CA THR A 335 6.78 3.42 20.89
C THR A 335 7.71 3.53 19.71
N GLY A 336 7.17 3.47 18.52
CA GLY A 336 7.96 3.55 17.29
C GLY A 336 7.14 3.72 16.02
N THR A 337 7.85 3.90 14.90
CA THR A 337 7.26 4.07 13.56
C THR A 337 7.87 3.09 12.57
N ARG A 338 7.06 2.60 11.62
CA ARG A 338 7.55 1.74 10.54
C ARG A 338 8.49 2.48 9.61
N TRP A 339 9.44 1.74 9.02
CA TRP A 339 10.36 2.22 7.98
C TRP A 339 11.20 3.44 8.37
N SER A 340 11.47 3.67 9.66
CA SER A 340 12.07 4.87 10.22
C SER A 340 13.19 5.49 9.39
N TRP A 341 14.30 4.75 9.15
CA TRP A 341 15.43 5.26 8.40
C TRP A 341 15.15 5.44 6.90
N ARG A 342 14.10 4.74 6.38
CA ARG A 342 13.67 4.86 4.98
C ARG A 342 12.71 6.04 4.74
N VAL A 343 12.05 6.53 5.80
CA VAL A 343 11.05 7.62 5.74
C VAL A 343 11.56 8.90 6.40
N TYR A 344 12.88 9.04 6.52
CA TYR A 344 13.49 10.22 7.15
C TYR A 344 12.92 11.55 6.58
N PRO A 345 12.93 12.66 7.36
CA PRO A 345 13.43 12.80 8.73
C PRO A 345 12.37 12.39 9.78
N VAL A 346 12.69 11.39 10.58
CA VAL A 346 11.86 10.91 11.70
C VAL A 346 12.71 10.84 12.97
N GLY A 347 12.09 10.71 14.15
CA GLY A 347 12.85 10.64 15.37
C GLY A 347 12.02 10.25 16.58
N ALA A 348 12.65 10.29 17.75
CA ALA A 348 12.01 10.14 19.03
C ALA A 348 12.80 10.83 20.13
N SER A 349 12.13 11.25 21.20
CA SER A 349 12.79 11.79 22.39
C SER A 349 12.14 11.30 23.67
N ALA A 350 12.95 11.25 24.73
CA ALA A 350 12.50 10.94 26.07
C ALA A 350 13.08 11.92 27.08
N HIS A 351 12.26 12.32 28.06
CA HIS A 351 12.57 13.35 29.05
C HIS A 351 12.52 12.77 30.45
N PRO A 352 13.25 13.37 31.43
CA PRO A 352 13.23 12.95 32.81
C PRO A 352 11.84 13.06 33.47
N ASP A 353 10.99 13.96 33.01
CA ASP A 353 9.62 14.18 33.50
C ASP A 353 8.59 13.18 32.98
N GLY A 354 9.03 12.17 32.25
CA GLY A 354 8.16 11.16 31.66
C GLY A 354 7.65 11.49 30.25
N THR A 355 7.99 12.65 29.67
CA THR A 355 7.57 13.02 28.33
C THR A 355 8.30 12.15 27.30
N VAL A 356 7.55 11.55 26.39
CA VAL A 356 8.03 10.80 25.21
C VAL A 356 7.41 11.43 23.98
N SER A 357 8.24 11.75 23.00
CA SER A 357 7.80 12.19 21.68
C SER A 357 8.22 11.19 20.61
N LEU A 358 7.27 10.76 19.79
CA LEU A 358 7.53 10.03 18.56
C LEU A 358 7.35 11.00 17.39
N ASP A 359 8.46 11.37 16.74
CA ASP A 359 8.45 12.33 15.66
C ASP A 359 8.23 11.63 14.32
N LEU A 360 7.01 11.71 13.78
CA LEU A 360 6.65 11.27 12.44
C LEU A 360 7.33 12.15 11.38
N LYS A 361 7.66 13.39 11.75
CA LYS A 361 8.59 14.30 11.08
C LYS A 361 9.41 14.98 12.18
N SER A 362 10.72 14.73 12.19
CA SER A 362 11.62 15.29 13.19
C SER A 362 12.06 16.71 12.84
N ALA A 363 12.15 17.57 13.87
CA ALA A 363 12.70 18.92 13.74
C ALA A 363 14.21 18.93 13.44
N GLU A 364 14.95 17.83 13.70
CA GLU A 364 16.38 17.70 13.44
C GLU A 364 16.73 17.57 11.94
N GLY A 365 15.74 17.36 11.06
CA GLY A 365 15.93 17.29 9.62
C GLY A 365 15.41 18.53 8.90
N GLU A 366 15.69 18.62 7.60
CA GLU A 366 15.13 19.67 6.74
C GLU A 366 13.60 19.62 6.77
N SER A 367 12.93 20.76 6.66
CA SER A 367 11.46 20.80 6.51
C SER A 367 11.01 20.08 5.27
N VAL A 368 9.79 19.55 5.30
CA VAL A 368 9.20 18.81 4.18
C VAL A 368 8.02 19.59 3.63
N ASP A 369 8.06 19.90 2.33
CA ASP A 369 7.03 20.67 1.65
C ASP A 369 5.91 19.76 1.15
N LEU A 370 4.81 19.73 1.88
CA LEU A 370 3.62 18.99 1.45
C LEU A 370 2.75 19.90 0.58
N TYR A 371 2.83 19.71 -0.74
CA TYR A 371 2.08 20.51 -1.73
C TYR A 371 0.58 20.22 -1.69
N THR A 372 -0.20 21.18 -2.14
CA THR A 372 -1.65 21.05 -2.31
C THR A 372 -2.01 19.76 -3.03
N GLY A 373 -2.99 19.04 -2.52
CA GLY A 373 -3.42 17.74 -3.02
C GLY A 373 -2.49 16.58 -2.65
N GLY A 374 -1.43 16.81 -1.88
CA GLY A 374 -0.57 15.73 -1.37
C GLY A 374 -1.03 15.24 0.00
N ALA A 375 -0.65 14.01 0.33
CA ALA A 375 -0.82 13.40 1.64
C ALA A 375 0.45 12.70 2.11
N LYS A 376 0.47 12.33 3.39
CA LYS A 376 1.48 11.42 3.93
C LYS A 376 0.90 10.59 5.06
N THR A 377 1.07 9.28 4.97
CA THR A 377 0.61 8.30 5.94
C THR A 377 1.78 7.69 6.69
N HIS A 378 1.65 7.64 8.01
CA HIS A 378 2.59 7.02 8.94
C HIS A 378 1.92 5.90 9.73
N PHE A 379 2.72 4.90 10.09
CA PHE A 379 2.31 3.80 10.97
C PHE A 379 3.15 3.86 12.24
N ALA A 380 2.48 3.96 13.38
CA ALA A 380 3.10 3.98 14.70
C ALA A 380 2.47 2.92 15.60
N PHE A 381 3.16 2.59 16.68
CA PHE A 381 2.62 1.78 17.76
C PHE A 381 2.99 2.39 19.11
N LEU A 382 2.15 2.12 20.11
CA LEU A 382 2.36 2.51 21.51
C LEU A 382 2.04 1.30 22.39
N HIS A 383 3.05 0.71 23.00
CA HIS A 383 2.91 -0.39 23.93
C HIS A 383 3.15 0.09 25.37
N PHE A 384 2.11 0.03 26.17
CA PHE A 384 2.15 0.46 27.56
C PHE A 384 2.36 -0.73 28.50
N ALA A 385 3.11 -0.51 29.58
CA ALA A 385 3.37 -1.58 30.56
C ALA A 385 3.58 -1.07 31.96
N ARG A 386 3.41 -1.96 32.94
CA ARG A 386 3.77 -1.81 34.35
C ARG A 386 4.40 -3.12 34.85
N GLY A 387 5.43 -3.02 35.69
CA GLY A 387 6.12 -4.20 36.23
C GLY A 387 7.04 -4.88 35.21
N SER A 388 7.00 -6.21 35.16
CA SER A 388 7.83 -6.99 34.19
C SER A 388 7.35 -6.77 32.77
N VAL A 389 8.26 -6.44 31.86
CA VAL A 389 7.95 -6.08 30.46
C VAL A 389 8.79 -6.94 29.55
N PRO A 390 8.23 -7.45 28.42
CA PRO A 390 9.01 -8.14 27.39
C PRO A 390 10.14 -7.26 26.86
N ALA A 391 11.14 -7.89 26.25
CA ALA A 391 12.22 -7.17 25.58
C ALA A 391 11.64 -6.18 24.55
N PRO A 392 12.09 -4.92 24.57
CA PRO A 392 11.52 -3.89 23.70
C PRO A 392 11.69 -4.23 22.21
N GLU A 393 12.72 -4.98 21.84
CA GLU A 393 12.96 -5.47 20.48
C GLU A 393 11.85 -6.40 19.99
N ALA A 394 11.36 -7.28 20.86
CA ALA A 394 10.28 -8.22 20.51
C ALA A 394 8.94 -7.51 20.28
N ILE A 395 8.68 -6.44 21.04
CA ILE A 395 7.49 -5.58 20.88
C ILE A 395 7.62 -4.77 19.61
N ALA A 396 8.78 -4.17 19.38
CA ALA A 396 9.04 -3.25 18.27
C ALA A 396 9.32 -3.96 16.94
N ALA A 397 9.35 -5.28 16.90
CA ALA A 397 9.69 -6.06 15.70
C ALA A 397 8.81 -5.71 14.49
N GLY A 398 7.53 -5.37 14.72
CA GLY A 398 6.60 -4.93 13.68
C GLY A 398 6.97 -3.60 12.98
N THR A 399 7.92 -2.82 13.54
CA THR A 399 8.41 -1.58 12.88
C THR A 399 9.31 -1.86 11.70
N SER A 400 10.02 -2.97 11.69
CA SER A 400 10.86 -3.38 10.55
C SER A 400 10.05 -4.14 9.51
N GLU A 401 9.32 -5.16 9.93
CA GLU A 401 8.53 -6.04 9.06
C GLU A 401 7.22 -6.45 9.74
N SER A 402 6.10 -6.24 9.04
CA SER A 402 4.80 -6.72 9.50
C SER A 402 4.67 -8.22 9.25
N LEU A 403 4.04 -8.93 10.17
CA LEU A 403 3.65 -10.31 9.95
C LEU A 403 2.46 -10.38 8.99
N PHE A 404 2.50 -11.39 8.12
CA PHE A 404 1.45 -11.66 7.17
C PHE A 404 1.19 -13.18 7.10
N ALA A 405 -0.08 -13.59 7.16
CA ALA A 405 -0.48 -14.98 7.00
C ALA A 405 -0.81 -15.26 5.53
N ALA A 406 0.16 -15.77 4.79
CA ALA A 406 0.04 -16.02 3.36
C ALA A 406 -0.70 -17.34 3.09
N CYS A 407 -1.65 -17.32 2.15
CA CYS A 407 -2.16 -18.54 1.54
C CYS A 407 -1.10 -19.19 0.64
N ASP A 408 -1.26 -20.47 0.33
CA ASP A 408 -0.54 -21.10 -0.77
C ASP A 408 -0.82 -20.34 -2.10
N PRO A 409 0.17 -20.16 -2.98
CA PRO A 409 -0.04 -19.51 -4.26
C PRO A 409 -1.17 -20.09 -5.13
N LYS A 410 -1.48 -21.38 -5.02
CA LYS A 410 -2.64 -21.98 -5.69
C LYS A 410 -3.97 -21.47 -5.11
N GLY A 411 -4.03 -21.25 -3.80
CA GLY A 411 -5.20 -20.68 -3.14
C GLY A 411 -5.50 -19.28 -3.67
N TYR A 412 -4.47 -18.42 -3.82
CA TYR A 412 -4.65 -17.09 -4.40
C TYR A 412 -5.03 -17.09 -5.88
N SER A 413 -4.60 -18.08 -6.64
CA SER A 413 -4.73 -18.09 -8.10
C SER A 413 -5.78 -19.09 -8.59
N GLN A 414 -5.43 -20.36 -8.62
CA GLN A 414 -6.16 -21.43 -9.33
C GLN A 414 -7.42 -21.90 -8.58
N GLU A 415 -7.35 -22.00 -7.25
CA GLU A 415 -8.45 -22.57 -6.45
C GLU A 415 -9.59 -21.58 -6.26
N THR A 416 -9.25 -20.28 -6.04
CA THR A 416 -10.26 -19.24 -5.83
C THR A 416 -10.56 -18.43 -7.07
N ARG A 417 -9.59 -18.28 -8.00
CA ARG A 417 -9.69 -17.45 -9.21
C ARG A 417 -10.06 -15.99 -8.96
N VAL A 418 -9.73 -15.45 -7.79
CA VAL A 418 -10.04 -14.06 -7.40
C VAL A 418 -9.42 -13.02 -8.35
N PHE A 419 -8.35 -13.38 -9.06
CA PHE A 419 -7.69 -12.59 -10.11
C PHE A 419 -7.89 -13.20 -11.53
N GLY A 420 -8.95 -13.95 -11.73
CA GLY A 420 -9.23 -14.58 -13.02
C GLY A 420 -8.23 -15.70 -13.35
N ASN A 421 -7.70 -15.72 -14.58
CA ASN A 421 -6.83 -16.78 -15.07
C ASN A 421 -5.36 -16.59 -14.64
N LEU A 422 -5.11 -16.26 -13.37
CA LEU A 422 -3.76 -16.18 -12.83
C LEU A 422 -3.26 -17.58 -12.46
N TYR A 423 -2.06 -17.94 -12.93
CA TYR A 423 -1.43 -19.23 -12.70
C TYR A 423 -0.32 -19.16 -11.64
N ALA A 424 -0.35 -20.07 -10.66
CA ALA A 424 0.70 -20.18 -9.65
C ALA A 424 2.06 -20.51 -10.31
N ASN A 425 3.15 -20.00 -9.74
CA ASN A 425 4.48 -20.26 -10.27
C ASN A 425 4.89 -21.72 -10.08
N ASN A 426 4.66 -22.55 -11.09
CA ASN A 426 5.11 -23.94 -11.11
C ASN A 426 5.57 -24.36 -12.51
N PRO A 427 6.80 -24.01 -12.93
CA PRO A 427 7.34 -24.41 -14.24
C PRO A 427 7.31 -25.91 -14.51
N SER A 428 7.33 -26.76 -13.47
CA SER A 428 7.34 -28.23 -13.63
C SER A 428 6.07 -28.80 -14.26
N LEU A 429 4.98 -28.00 -14.29
CA LEU A 429 3.73 -28.40 -14.94
C LEU A 429 3.75 -28.24 -16.46
N PHE A 430 4.78 -27.59 -16.99
CA PHE A 430 4.97 -27.38 -18.42
C PHE A 430 5.96 -28.40 -18.98
N GLN A 431 5.78 -28.79 -20.25
CA GLN A 431 6.72 -29.62 -20.99
C GLN A 431 7.78 -28.77 -21.68
N GLU A 432 8.92 -29.37 -22.03
CA GLU A 432 9.91 -28.67 -22.86
C GLU A 432 9.34 -28.36 -24.28
N PRO A 433 9.69 -27.23 -24.90
CA PRO A 433 10.66 -26.21 -24.42
C PRO A 433 10.05 -25.17 -23.43
N TYR A 434 8.75 -25.22 -23.17
CA TYR A 434 8.04 -24.19 -22.40
C TYR A 434 8.46 -24.12 -20.95
N ARG A 435 8.85 -25.24 -20.34
CA ARG A 435 9.36 -25.29 -18.96
C ARG A 435 10.55 -24.35 -18.79
N ASP A 436 11.51 -24.41 -19.71
CA ASP A 436 12.72 -23.59 -19.64
C ASP A 436 12.39 -22.10 -19.86
N VAL A 437 11.53 -21.77 -20.81
CA VAL A 437 11.12 -20.38 -21.09
C VAL A 437 10.41 -19.78 -19.88
N ILE A 438 9.46 -20.51 -19.29
CA ILE A 438 8.69 -20.05 -18.14
C ILE A 438 9.60 -19.98 -16.90
N GLY A 439 10.51 -20.94 -16.73
CA GLY A 439 11.50 -20.92 -15.65
C GLY A 439 12.41 -19.68 -15.71
N ARG A 440 12.96 -19.38 -16.88
CA ARG A 440 13.76 -18.15 -17.09
C ARG A 440 12.95 -16.89 -16.82
N TYR A 441 11.70 -16.83 -17.26
CA TYR A 441 10.80 -15.72 -16.97
C TYR A 441 10.63 -15.51 -15.47
N GLN A 442 10.37 -16.57 -14.69
CA GLN A 442 10.17 -16.49 -13.25
C GLN A 442 11.42 -16.02 -12.51
N ASN A 443 12.58 -16.59 -12.85
CA ASN A 443 13.85 -16.16 -12.24
C ASN A 443 14.13 -14.68 -12.52
N ARG A 444 13.86 -14.22 -13.73
CA ARG A 444 14.04 -12.82 -14.13
C ARG A 444 13.16 -11.87 -13.31
N ILE A 445 11.91 -12.24 -13.01
CA ILE A 445 11.05 -11.41 -12.15
C ILE A 445 11.67 -11.23 -10.76
N GLY A 446 12.13 -12.33 -10.15
CA GLY A 446 12.81 -12.29 -8.85
C GLY A 446 14.05 -11.40 -8.88
N ASP A 447 14.95 -11.66 -9.83
CA ASP A 447 16.21 -10.90 -9.99
C ASP A 447 15.97 -9.41 -10.26
N CYS A 448 14.93 -9.07 -11.03
CA CYS A 448 14.58 -7.67 -11.31
C CYS A 448 14.05 -6.97 -10.05
N LEU A 449 13.19 -7.60 -9.28
CA LEU A 449 12.66 -7.03 -8.05
C LEU A 449 13.74 -6.84 -6.99
N GLU A 450 14.61 -7.84 -6.81
CA GLU A 450 15.76 -7.72 -5.89
C GLU A 450 16.65 -6.54 -6.28
N ARG A 451 17.01 -6.42 -7.57
CA ARG A 451 17.78 -5.27 -8.07
C ARG A 451 17.09 -3.94 -7.84
N ILE A 452 15.75 -3.86 -8.04
CA ILE A 452 14.99 -2.63 -7.76
C ILE A 452 15.14 -2.25 -6.28
N VAL A 453 14.99 -3.20 -5.38
CA VAL A 453 15.07 -2.97 -3.93
C VAL A 453 16.50 -2.62 -3.50
N GLU A 454 17.51 -3.34 -3.96
CA GLU A 454 18.92 -3.09 -3.66
C GLU A 454 19.40 -1.72 -4.16
N GLN A 455 18.93 -1.29 -5.33
CA GLN A 455 19.32 -0.05 -5.95
C GLN A 455 18.67 1.20 -5.35
N ARG A 456 17.75 1.08 -4.39
CA ARG A 456 17.09 2.24 -3.76
C ARG A 456 18.06 3.18 -3.06
N ALA A 457 19.13 2.66 -2.48
CA ALA A 457 20.23 3.45 -1.93
C ALA A 457 21.35 3.59 -2.97
N ARG A 458 21.48 4.77 -3.58
CA ARG A 458 22.48 5.05 -4.61
C ARG A 458 23.38 6.22 -4.19
N PRO A 459 24.37 5.96 -3.32
CA PRO A 459 25.25 7.01 -2.80
C PRO A 459 25.96 7.80 -3.91
N GLU A 460 26.35 7.11 -4.98
CA GLU A 460 27.02 7.68 -6.14
C GLU A 460 26.16 8.69 -6.92
N TRP A 461 24.84 8.60 -6.80
CA TRP A 461 23.93 9.50 -7.50
C TRP A 461 23.51 10.72 -6.65
N LYS A 462 23.94 10.79 -5.38
CA LYS A 462 23.49 11.80 -4.41
C LYS A 462 21.96 11.90 -4.27
N VAL A 463 21.25 10.93 -4.80
CA VAL A 463 19.79 10.76 -4.77
C VAL A 463 19.50 9.35 -4.32
N ASN A 464 18.51 9.19 -3.46
CA ASN A 464 18.03 7.88 -3.04
C ASN A 464 16.50 7.85 -3.08
N GLU A 465 15.93 6.65 -3.14
CA GLU A 465 14.50 6.43 -3.20
C GLU A 465 13.86 6.39 -1.78
N PHE A 466 14.55 6.94 -0.79
CA PHE A 466 14.10 7.08 0.59
C PHE A 466 13.76 8.54 0.92
N GLY A 467 13.11 8.74 2.03
CA GLY A 467 12.70 10.05 2.51
C GLY A 467 11.19 10.18 2.61
N TRP A 468 10.75 11.18 3.32
CA TRP A 468 9.37 11.39 3.73
C TRP A 468 8.39 11.39 2.54
N LEU A 469 8.76 12.03 1.44
CA LEU A 469 7.97 12.09 0.21
C LEU A 469 8.37 11.04 -0.84
N ASN A 470 9.64 10.64 -0.91
CA ASN A 470 10.13 9.76 -1.98
C ASN A 470 9.87 8.26 -1.71
N PHE A 471 9.70 7.88 -0.45
CA PHE A 471 9.53 6.48 -0.07
C PHE A 471 8.35 5.82 -0.79
N GLY A 472 8.62 4.68 -1.43
CA GLY A 472 7.64 3.92 -2.21
C GLY A 472 7.60 4.26 -3.71
N SER A 473 8.30 5.31 -4.16
CA SER A 473 8.52 5.58 -5.58
C SER A 473 9.88 5.07 -6.06
N GLY A 474 10.14 5.08 -7.35
CA GLY A 474 11.41 4.69 -7.95
C GLY A 474 11.91 5.70 -8.98
N LEU A 475 13.25 5.78 -9.13
CA LEU A 475 13.89 6.63 -10.11
C LEU A 475 13.67 6.13 -11.53
N HIS A 476 13.26 7.04 -12.42
CA HIS A 476 13.02 6.73 -13.82
C HIS A 476 14.33 6.35 -14.54
N HIS A 477 14.25 5.43 -15.51
CA HIS A 477 15.40 4.97 -16.31
C HIS A 477 16.13 6.08 -17.08
N ARG A 478 15.48 7.23 -17.32
CA ARG A 478 16.10 8.40 -17.95
C ARG A 478 16.80 9.32 -16.96
N THR A 479 16.76 9.03 -15.66
CA THR A 479 17.52 9.79 -14.66
C THR A 479 18.99 9.72 -15.04
N LYS A 480 19.59 10.87 -15.36
CA LYS A 480 21.03 10.99 -15.61
C LYS A 480 21.69 11.43 -14.33
N VAL A 481 22.76 10.73 -13.96
CA VAL A 481 23.65 11.17 -12.88
C VAL A 481 24.32 12.45 -13.34
N ARG A 482 23.87 13.58 -12.80
CA ARG A 482 24.54 14.87 -12.96
C ARG A 482 24.93 15.37 -11.58
N GLU A 483 25.93 16.27 -11.53
CA GLU A 483 26.41 16.83 -10.26
C GLU A 483 25.33 17.53 -9.42
N ASN A 484 24.20 17.88 -10.04
CA ASN A 484 23.05 18.49 -9.39
C ASN A 484 21.88 17.49 -9.32
N ALA A 485 21.48 17.09 -8.12
CA ALA A 485 20.34 16.20 -7.83
C ALA A 485 18.99 16.69 -8.39
N HIS A 486 18.93 17.92 -8.89
CA HIS A 486 17.71 18.58 -9.43
C HIS A 486 17.19 18.04 -10.77
N GLU A 487 17.89 17.10 -11.41
CA GLU A 487 17.46 16.50 -12.68
C GLU A 487 17.05 15.03 -12.54
N SER A 488 16.76 14.58 -11.34
CA SER A 488 16.22 13.23 -11.10
C SER A 488 14.77 13.15 -11.59
N TRP A 489 14.46 12.09 -12.32
CA TRP A 489 13.11 11.80 -12.80
C TRP A 489 12.56 10.63 -12.01
N TRP A 490 11.28 10.67 -11.66
CA TRP A 490 10.60 9.65 -10.87
C TRP A 490 9.57 8.93 -11.71
N ASP A 491 9.39 7.64 -11.48
CA ASP A 491 8.46 6.79 -12.24
C ASP A 491 7.00 6.92 -11.80
N SER A 492 6.73 7.52 -10.63
CA SER A 492 5.36 7.70 -10.08
C SER A 492 4.53 6.43 -10.13
N ASN A 493 5.13 5.27 -9.86
CA ASN A 493 4.49 3.94 -9.92
C ASN A 493 3.72 3.67 -11.23
N TYR A 494 4.22 4.20 -12.34
CA TYR A 494 3.59 4.14 -13.65
C TYR A 494 3.31 2.71 -14.10
N TYR A 495 2.21 2.48 -14.82
CA TYR A 495 1.63 1.18 -15.17
C TYR A 495 1.18 0.35 -13.96
N ASP A 496 0.90 1.00 -12.83
CA ASP A 496 0.46 0.35 -11.60
C ASP A 496 1.49 -0.68 -11.10
N PHE A 497 2.67 -0.19 -10.75
CA PHE A 497 3.75 -1.03 -10.22
C PHE A 497 3.34 -1.84 -8.98
N PRO A 498 2.54 -1.28 -8.02
CA PRO A 498 2.00 -2.10 -6.93
C PRO A 498 1.18 -3.29 -7.43
N HIS A 499 0.32 -3.13 -8.45
CA HIS A 499 -0.42 -4.24 -9.06
C HIS A 499 0.51 -5.33 -9.62
N ALA A 500 1.56 -4.94 -10.36
CA ALA A 500 2.51 -5.90 -10.91
C ALA A 500 3.22 -6.72 -9.82
N THR A 501 3.55 -6.10 -8.68
CA THR A 501 4.16 -6.82 -7.55
C THR A 501 3.14 -7.66 -6.79
N ILE A 502 1.87 -7.23 -6.65
CA ILE A 502 0.78 -8.05 -6.09
C ILE A 502 0.57 -9.31 -6.93
N VAL A 503 0.43 -9.18 -8.25
CA VAL A 503 0.27 -10.34 -9.15
C VAL A 503 1.39 -11.36 -8.93
N ASN A 504 2.63 -10.92 -8.78
CA ASN A 504 3.76 -11.81 -8.54
C ASN A 504 3.78 -12.38 -7.11
N PHE A 505 3.34 -11.62 -6.10
CA PHE A 505 3.13 -12.15 -4.75
C PHE A 505 2.11 -13.31 -4.77
N LEU A 506 0.96 -13.11 -5.38
CA LEU A 506 -0.12 -14.11 -5.44
C LEU A 506 0.30 -15.40 -6.17
N ARG A 507 1.22 -15.29 -7.13
CA ARG A 507 1.75 -16.42 -7.89
C ARG A 507 2.87 -17.17 -7.19
N THR A 508 3.63 -16.52 -6.34
CA THR A 508 4.88 -17.04 -5.77
C THR A 508 4.90 -17.18 -4.26
N GLY A 509 4.03 -16.47 -3.55
CA GLY A 509 4.06 -16.35 -2.08
C GLY A 509 5.27 -15.56 -1.55
N ASN A 510 6.07 -14.92 -2.43
CA ASN A 510 7.25 -14.19 -2.01
C ASN A 510 6.86 -12.84 -1.36
N LEU A 511 7.09 -12.73 -0.04
CA LEU A 511 6.73 -11.56 0.76
C LEU A 511 7.43 -10.26 0.33
N LEU A 512 8.59 -10.33 -0.34
CA LEU A 512 9.25 -9.14 -0.88
C LEU A 512 8.35 -8.41 -1.89
N ASN A 513 7.59 -9.16 -2.71
CA ASN A 513 6.63 -8.59 -3.64
C ASN A 513 5.51 -7.85 -2.89
N LEU A 514 4.95 -8.45 -1.82
CA LEU A 514 3.89 -7.83 -1.02
C LEU A 514 4.39 -6.58 -0.28
N THR A 515 5.54 -6.66 0.37
CA THR A 515 6.14 -5.53 1.08
C THR A 515 6.39 -4.36 0.12
N THR A 516 6.95 -4.66 -1.07
CA THR A 516 7.17 -3.65 -2.12
C THR A 516 5.84 -3.07 -2.62
N ALA A 517 4.81 -3.89 -2.77
CA ALA A 517 3.47 -3.43 -3.16
C ALA A 517 2.88 -2.46 -2.13
N VAL A 518 2.98 -2.76 -0.84
CA VAL A 518 2.49 -1.89 0.24
C VAL A 518 3.23 -0.56 0.25
N GLU A 519 4.56 -0.57 0.16
CA GLU A 519 5.38 0.65 0.12
C GLU A 519 5.03 1.54 -1.09
N ALA A 520 4.95 0.94 -2.28
CA ALA A 520 4.60 1.64 -3.52
C ALA A 520 3.13 2.08 -3.54
N GLY A 521 2.22 1.28 -3.00
CA GLY A 521 0.81 1.62 -2.86
C GLY A 521 0.55 2.79 -1.91
N LEU A 522 1.32 2.90 -0.83
CA LEU A 522 1.26 4.06 0.06
C LEU A 522 1.72 5.34 -0.67
N HIS A 523 2.81 5.27 -1.43
CA HIS A 523 3.25 6.40 -2.24
C HIS A 523 2.20 6.78 -3.30
N LEU A 524 1.61 5.78 -3.97
CA LEU A 524 0.53 5.99 -4.92
C LEU A 524 -0.67 6.68 -4.26
N ALA A 525 -1.12 6.18 -3.11
CA ALA A 525 -2.25 6.73 -2.37
C ALA A 525 -1.97 8.12 -1.83
N ASP A 526 -0.76 8.38 -1.34
CA ASP A 526 -0.42 9.64 -0.67
C ASP A 526 -0.06 10.76 -1.66
N LEU A 527 0.69 10.45 -2.73
CA LEU A 527 1.35 11.47 -3.56
C LEU A 527 1.04 11.39 -5.06
N ASP A 528 0.90 10.20 -5.64
CA ASP A 528 0.65 10.08 -7.09
C ASP A 528 -0.82 10.40 -7.47
N ILE A 529 -1.71 10.46 -6.48
CA ILE A 529 -3.12 10.84 -6.62
C ILE A 529 -3.35 12.18 -5.95
N CYS A 530 -4.06 13.08 -6.64
CA CYS A 530 -4.42 14.41 -6.10
C CYS A 530 -5.59 14.29 -5.13
N HIS A 531 -5.40 14.65 -3.87
CA HIS A 531 -6.46 14.64 -2.85
C HIS A 531 -7.37 15.87 -2.90
N SER A 532 -6.92 16.93 -3.57
CA SER A 532 -7.64 18.19 -3.72
C SER A 532 -7.08 18.97 -4.90
N VAL A 533 -7.93 19.62 -5.67
CA VAL A 533 -7.54 20.51 -6.77
C VAL A 533 -8.28 21.82 -6.57
N PRO A 534 -7.58 22.93 -6.29
CA PRO A 534 -8.19 24.23 -6.07
C PRO A 534 -9.06 24.68 -7.23
N GLY A 535 -10.29 25.09 -6.93
CA GLY A 535 -11.25 25.54 -7.94
C GLY A 535 -11.90 24.43 -8.79
N ASN A 536 -11.42 23.17 -8.70
CA ASN A 536 -11.92 22.04 -9.47
C ASN A 536 -12.02 20.79 -8.60
N PRO A 537 -12.96 20.73 -7.64
CA PRO A 537 -13.07 19.61 -6.70
C PRO A 537 -13.34 18.26 -7.38
N GLU A 538 -13.94 18.25 -8.58
CA GLU A 538 -14.19 17.06 -9.39
C GLU A 538 -12.91 16.42 -9.93
N LEU A 539 -11.77 17.10 -9.88
CA LEU A 539 -10.46 16.57 -10.24
C LEU A 539 -9.74 15.90 -9.06
N ALA A 540 -10.30 15.94 -7.85
CA ALA A 540 -9.79 15.12 -6.76
C ALA A 540 -9.84 13.64 -7.15
N GLY A 541 -8.78 12.89 -6.89
CA GLY A 541 -8.62 11.51 -7.38
C GLY A 541 -7.90 11.40 -8.72
N SER A 542 -7.62 12.52 -9.40
CA SER A 542 -6.84 12.52 -10.65
C SER A 542 -5.38 12.13 -10.41
N PRO A 543 -4.71 11.58 -11.43
CA PRO A 543 -3.28 11.38 -11.37
C PRO A 543 -2.55 12.71 -11.18
N ARG A 544 -1.51 12.69 -10.40
CA ARG A 544 -0.61 13.82 -10.25
C ARG A 544 0.50 13.78 -11.29
N SER A 545 0.85 14.93 -11.84
CA SER A 545 1.88 15.05 -12.86
C SER A 545 2.76 16.27 -12.60
N GLY A 546 4.05 16.16 -12.87
CA GLY A 546 4.98 17.28 -12.85
C GLY A 546 5.05 17.99 -14.20
N PRO A 547 5.89 19.03 -14.36
CA PRO A 547 5.98 19.86 -15.57
C PRO A 547 6.45 19.13 -16.83
N VAL A 548 6.96 17.90 -16.68
CA VAL A 548 7.27 17.02 -17.81
C VAL A 548 6.35 15.82 -17.75
N VAL A 549 5.63 15.58 -18.83
CA VAL A 549 4.59 14.57 -18.94
C VAL A 549 5.05 13.23 -18.32
N GLY A 550 4.42 12.85 -17.21
CA GLY A 550 4.54 11.55 -16.59
C GLY A 550 5.71 11.31 -15.67
N HIS A 551 6.51 12.30 -15.38
CA HIS A 551 7.68 12.10 -14.55
C HIS A 551 7.92 13.31 -13.66
N PHE A 552 7.98 13.09 -12.35
CA PHE A 552 8.35 14.12 -11.39
C PHE A 552 9.86 14.31 -11.41
N ARG A 553 10.31 15.56 -11.26
CA ARG A 553 11.75 15.82 -11.15
C ARG A 553 12.26 15.59 -9.75
N ASP A 554 11.55 16.01 -8.72
CA ASP A 554 11.89 15.76 -7.33
C ASP A 554 10.69 16.08 -6.43
N TYR A 555 10.27 15.15 -5.58
CA TYR A 555 9.20 15.39 -4.62
C TYR A 555 9.61 16.32 -3.47
N THR A 556 10.90 16.50 -3.25
CA THR A 556 11.44 17.24 -2.09
C THR A 556 11.70 18.72 -2.36
N ARG A 557 11.70 19.18 -3.60
CA ARG A 557 12.12 20.54 -3.97
C ARG A 557 11.13 21.27 -4.85
N GLY A 558 9.91 21.38 -4.38
CA GLY A 558 9.00 22.42 -4.82
C GLY A 558 8.82 22.53 -6.33
N GLN A 559 8.32 21.51 -6.99
CA GLN A 559 7.87 21.66 -8.36
C GLN A 559 6.37 21.84 -8.40
N GLU A 560 5.88 22.65 -9.33
CA GLU A 560 4.46 22.75 -9.59
C GLU A 560 3.90 21.36 -9.87
N PHE A 561 3.01 20.92 -9.03
CA PHE A 561 2.25 19.71 -9.24
C PHE A 561 0.97 20.08 -9.95
N TYR A 562 0.66 19.38 -11.01
CA TYR A 562 -0.59 19.54 -11.74
C TYR A 562 -1.48 18.33 -11.50
N ALA A 563 -2.76 18.57 -11.26
CA ALA A 563 -3.77 17.56 -11.47
C ALA A 563 -3.80 17.22 -12.97
N HIS A 564 -3.49 15.98 -13.32
CA HIS A 564 -3.52 15.60 -14.73
C HIS A 564 -4.96 15.32 -15.16
N THR A 565 -5.48 16.11 -16.08
CA THR A 565 -6.84 15.98 -16.60
C THR A 565 -6.98 14.86 -17.63
N SER A 566 -6.11 13.86 -17.66
CA SER A 566 -6.23 12.71 -18.55
C SER A 566 -5.90 11.40 -17.80
N PHE A 567 -6.39 10.28 -18.33
CA PHE A 567 -6.07 8.96 -17.80
C PHE A 567 -4.66 8.44 -18.16
N THR A 568 -3.79 9.28 -18.73
CA THR A 568 -2.45 8.85 -19.17
C THR A 568 -1.64 8.17 -18.06
N PHE A 569 -1.72 8.70 -16.84
CA PHE A 569 -1.02 8.17 -15.66
C PHE A 569 -1.98 7.59 -14.62
N TYR A 570 -3.23 7.40 -15.01
CA TYR A 570 -4.26 6.90 -14.12
C TYR A 570 -4.01 5.44 -13.75
N LYS A 571 -4.17 5.12 -12.49
CA LYS A 571 -3.99 3.81 -11.89
C LYS A 571 -4.64 3.80 -10.51
N ASN A 572 -5.43 2.79 -10.21
CA ASN A 572 -6.07 2.64 -8.89
C ASN A 572 -6.43 1.19 -8.56
N GLU A 573 -6.16 0.26 -9.46
CA GLU A 573 -6.50 -1.16 -9.28
C GLU A 573 -5.82 -1.72 -8.04
N SER A 574 -4.51 -1.49 -7.92
CA SER A 574 -3.72 -1.93 -6.77
C SER A 574 -4.21 -1.40 -5.43
N LEU A 575 -4.89 -0.26 -5.39
CA LEU A 575 -5.43 0.28 -4.13
C LEU A 575 -6.54 -0.61 -3.58
N TYR A 576 -7.43 -1.11 -4.42
CA TYR A 576 -8.44 -2.07 -4.00
C TYR A 576 -7.82 -3.41 -3.62
N GLU A 577 -6.82 -3.87 -4.37
CA GLU A 577 -6.11 -5.11 -4.10
C GLU A 577 -5.35 -5.06 -2.77
N LEU A 578 -4.67 -3.95 -2.47
CA LEU A 578 -4.03 -3.73 -1.17
C LEU A 578 -5.03 -3.67 -0.03
N TYR A 579 -6.20 -3.06 -0.24
CA TYR A 579 -7.28 -3.11 0.72
C TYR A 579 -7.74 -4.54 0.99
N TYR A 580 -7.88 -5.37 -0.04
CA TYR A 580 -8.23 -6.79 0.13
C TYR A 580 -7.15 -7.57 0.88
N LEU A 581 -5.88 -7.31 0.59
CA LEU A 581 -4.74 -8.04 1.18
C LEU A 581 -4.39 -7.58 2.60
N THR A 582 -4.57 -6.29 2.92
CA THR A 582 -4.12 -5.74 4.22
C THR A 582 -5.25 -5.32 5.15
N GLY A 583 -6.45 -5.06 4.61
CA GLY A 583 -7.55 -4.45 5.34
C GLY A 583 -7.38 -2.96 5.64
N GLU A 584 -6.30 -2.33 5.14
CA GLU A 584 -6.04 -0.92 5.40
C GLU A 584 -7.01 -0.03 4.62
N ARG A 585 -7.87 0.67 5.34
CA ARG A 585 -8.97 1.48 4.77
C ARG A 585 -8.49 2.69 3.96
N TRP A 586 -7.26 3.17 4.21
CA TRP A 586 -6.69 4.26 3.44
C TRP A 586 -6.63 3.94 1.94
N PHE A 587 -6.21 2.74 1.59
CA PHE A 587 -6.19 2.30 0.19
C PHE A 587 -7.59 2.30 -0.44
N HIS A 588 -8.60 1.83 0.28
CA HIS A 588 -9.98 1.83 -0.19
C HIS A 588 -10.53 3.24 -0.40
N GLU A 589 -10.33 4.14 0.57
CA GLU A 589 -10.79 5.53 0.49
C GLU A 589 -10.19 6.25 -0.73
N ILE A 590 -8.89 6.05 -0.98
CA ILE A 590 -8.21 6.70 -2.11
C ILE A 590 -8.56 6.01 -3.44
N GLY A 591 -8.74 4.69 -3.44
CA GLY A 591 -9.24 3.95 -4.61
C GLY A 591 -10.61 4.46 -5.07
N LEU A 592 -11.55 4.64 -4.14
CA LEU A 592 -12.87 5.23 -4.43
C LEU A 592 -12.76 6.67 -4.93
N MET A 593 -11.99 7.51 -4.26
CA MET A 593 -11.76 8.90 -4.69
C MET A 593 -11.22 8.95 -6.11
N SER A 594 -10.28 8.08 -6.46
CA SER A 594 -9.73 7.99 -7.81
C SER A 594 -10.78 7.50 -8.83
N SER A 595 -11.65 6.57 -8.45
CA SER A 595 -12.73 6.10 -9.33
C SER A 595 -13.80 7.18 -9.57
N GLU A 596 -14.10 8.03 -8.58
CA GLU A 596 -15.01 9.18 -8.78
C GLU A 596 -14.44 10.20 -9.77
N PHE A 597 -13.13 10.43 -9.79
CA PHE A 597 -12.50 11.19 -10.87
C PHE A 597 -12.78 10.57 -12.24
N ALA A 598 -12.68 9.25 -12.38
CA ALA A 598 -12.97 8.56 -13.64
C ALA A 598 -14.46 8.67 -14.06
N MET A 599 -15.36 8.81 -13.08
CA MET A 599 -16.76 9.08 -13.33
C MET A 599 -16.99 10.50 -13.88
N ALA A 600 -16.25 11.49 -13.39
CA ALA A 600 -16.39 12.89 -13.76
C ALA A 600 -15.68 13.26 -15.07
N TYR A 601 -14.61 12.53 -15.44
CA TYR A 601 -13.77 12.86 -16.59
C TYR A 601 -14.40 12.49 -17.95
N TRP A 602 -14.34 13.41 -18.93
CA TRP A 602 -14.97 13.27 -20.26
C TRP A 602 -13.99 13.38 -21.45
N GLY A 603 -12.68 13.40 -21.21
CA GLY A 603 -11.69 13.51 -22.28
C GLY A 603 -11.36 12.15 -22.91
N LYS A 604 -11.55 12.00 -24.26
CA LYS A 604 -11.32 10.73 -24.97
C LYS A 604 -9.84 10.32 -25.04
N GLY A 605 -8.94 11.22 -25.34
CA GLY A 605 -7.48 10.99 -25.34
C GLY A 605 -6.96 9.81 -26.17
N ALA A 606 -5.72 9.38 -25.89
CA ALA A 606 -5.06 8.22 -26.51
C ALA A 606 -5.69 6.89 -26.06
N LEU A 607 -5.39 5.79 -26.79
CA LEU A 607 -5.92 4.45 -26.51
C LEU A 607 -5.70 4.02 -25.04
N ARG A 608 -4.51 4.26 -24.48
CA ARG A 608 -4.23 3.95 -23.07
C ARG A 608 -5.15 4.69 -22.10
N ASN A 609 -5.62 5.90 -22.43
CA ASN A 609 -6.54 6.64 -21.58
C ASN A 609 -7.90 5.93 -21.49
N ILE A 610 -8.36 5.39 -22.62
CA ILE A 610 -9.60 4.60 -22.68
C ILE A 610 -9.46 3.34 -21.81
N ALA A 611 -8.37 2.60 -21.97
CA ALA A 611 -8.09 1.38 -21.20
C ALA A 611 -8.03 1.67 -19.70
N HIS A 612 -7.26 2.68 -19.29
CA HIS A 612 -7.14 3.06 -17.88
C HIS A 612 -8.48 3.52 -17.27
N GLY A 613 -9.31 4.24 -18.04
CA GLY A 613 -10.66 4.62 -17.61
C GLY A 613 -11.54 3.41 -17.34
N ILE A 614 -11.51 2.40 -18.23
CA ILE A 614 -12.25 1.14 -18.07
C ILE A 614 -11.78 0.41 -16.80
N TRP A 615 -10.45 0.25 -16.60
CA TRP A 615 -9.93 -0.44 -15.41
C TRP A 615 -10.38 0.23 -14.12
N GLY A 616 -10.24 1.56 -14.04
CA GLY A 616 -10.50 2.28 -12.82
C GLY A 616 -11.95 2.20 -12.34
N VAL A 617 -12.90 2.28 -13.26
CA VAL A 617 -14.32 2.16 -12.89
C VAL A 617 -14.75 0.71 -12.68
N LEU A 618 -14.15 -0.26 -13.39
CA LEU A 618 -14.42 -1.68 -13.14
C LEU A 618 -13.89 -2.14 -11.79
N SER A 619 -12.73 -1.64 -11.35
CA SER A 619 -12.20 -1.92 -10.01
C SER A 619 -13.16 -1.44 -8.91
N ALA A 620 -13.74 -0.24 -9.07
CA ALA A 620 -14.78 0.25 -8.17
C ALA A 620 -16.06 -0.60 -8.23
N TYR A 621 -16.52 -0.98 -9.42
CA TYR A 621 -17.70 -1.83 -9.57
C TYR A 621 -17.52 -3.19 -8.89
N GLN A 622 -16.37 -3.83 -9.08
CA GLN A 622 -16.06 -5.12 -8.45
C GLN A 622 -16.00 -5.05 -6.92
N ASN A 623 -15.67 -3.87 -6.37
CA ASN A 623 -15.64 -3.66 -4.93
C ASN A 623 -17.00 -3.26 -4.34
N THR A 624 -17.66 -2.27 -4.97
CA THR A 624 -18.88 -1.66 -4.40
C THR A 624 -20.17 -2.27 -4.91
N HIS A 625 -20.15 -2.89 -6.09
CA HIS A 625 -21.32 -3.36 -6.85
C HIS A 625 -22.27 -2.21 -7.27
N GLU A 626 -21.82 -0.95 -7.23
CA GLU A 626 -22.64 0.19 -7.63
C GLU A 626 -22.74 0.28 -9.15
N GLN A 627 -23.96 0.18 -9.68
CA GLN A 627 -24.28 0.14 -11.12
C GLN A 627 -23.67 1.32 -11.90
N LYS A 628 -23.56 2.49 -11.29
CA LYS A 628 -22.98 3.70 -11.94
C LYS A 628 -21.61 3.44 -12.57
N TYR A 629 -20.74 2.67 -11.89
CA TYR A 629 -19.39 2.36 -12.37
C TYR A 629 -19.43 1.41 -13.58
N LEU A 630 -20.32 0.42 -13.57
CA LEU A 630 -20.50 -0.46 -14.72
C LEU A 630 -21.06 0.29 -15.93
N ASP A 631 -22.02 1.19 -15.73
CA ASP A 631 -22.58 2.02 -16.79
C ASP A 631 -21.50 2.93 -17.39
N ARG A 632 -20.59 3.44 -16.57
CA ARG A 632 -19.45 4.22 -17.04
C ARG A 632 -18.44 3.37 -17.81
N ALA A 633 -18.15 2.15 -17.38
CA ALA A 633 -17.30 1.23 -18.13
C ALA A 633 -17.92 0.92 -19.50
N ARG A 634 -19.24 0.65 -19.55
CA ARG A 634 -19.98 0.45 -20.78
C ARG A 634 -19.85 1.65 -21.74
N PHE A 635 -19.99 2.86 -21.21
CA PHE A 635 -19.78 4.08 -21.99
C PHE A 635 -18.39 4.13 -22.61
N PHE A 636 -17.33 3.86 -21.85
CA PHE A 636 -15.96 3.85 -22.38
C PHE A 636 -15.76 2.79 -23.46
N VAL A 637 -16.35 1.60 -23.28
CA VAL A 637 -16.24 0.50 -24.25
C VAL A 637 -17.03 0.82 -25.53
N ASP A 638 -18.31 1.20 -25.40
CA ASP A 638 -19.22 1.31 -26.55
C ASP A 638 -19.09 2.65 -27.29
N GLU A 639 -18.76 3.75 -26.59
CA GLU A 639 -18.69 5.07 -27.22
C GLU A 639 -17.24 5.48 -27.59
N TRP A 640 -16.22 4.83 -26.98
CA TRP A 640 -14.84 5.22 -27.22
C TRP A 640 -13.99 4.12 -27.82
N ALA A 641 -13.94 2.91 -27.20
CA ALA A 641 -13.02 1.86 -27.60
C ALA A 641 -13.46 1.19 -28.90
N LYS A 642 -14.69 0.64 -28.96
CA LYS A 642 -15.24 -0.03 -30.15
C LYS A 642 -15.30 0.90 -31.37
N PRO A 643 -15.85 2.13 -31.30
CA PRO A 643 -15.87 3.04 -32.44
C PRO A 643 -14.48 3.42 -32.97
N ARG A 644 -13.49 3.60 -32.08
CA ARG A 644 -12.12 3.84 -32.52
C ARG A 644 -11.56 2.63 -33.27
N GLN A 645 -11.80 1.42 -32.80
CA GLN A 645 -11.35 0.20 -33.44
C GLN A 645 -12.05 -0.02 -34.81
N ASP A 646 -13.33 0.31 -34.93
CA ASP A 646 -14.07 0.23 -36.19
C ASP A 646 -13.56 1.23 -37.20
N GLU A 647 -13.21 2.47 -36.78
CA GLU A 647 -12.63 3.50 -37.65
C GLU A 647 -11.33 3.02 -38.31
N PHE A 648 -10.53 2.22 -37.60
CA PHE A 648 -9.24 1.70 -38.10
C PHE A 648 -9.30 0.23 -38.52
N ASN A 649 -10.48 -0.27 -38.88
CA ASN A 649 -10.69 -1.62 -39.44
C ASN A 649 -10.13 -2.77 -38.55
N GLY A 650 -10.32 -2.66 -37.24
CA GLY A 650 -9.88 -3.67 -36.27
C GLY A 650 -8.59 -3.33 -35.53
N SER A 651 -7.82 -2.36 -36.03
CA SER A 651 -6.66 -1.73 -35.38
C SER A 651 -7.09 -0.54 -34.50
N PHE A 652 -6.12 0.23 -33.97
CA PHE A 652 -6.39 1.43 -33.19
C PHE A 652 -5.64 2.67 -33.66
N ASP A 653 -4.80 2.55 -34.70
CA ASP A 653 -3.87 3.61 -35.13
C ASP A 653 -3.09 4.23 -33.96
N ASP A 654 -2.44 3.35 -33.19
CA ASP A 654 -1.64 3.72 -32.03
C ASP A 654 -0.41 2.79 -31.94
N GLN A 655 0.45 2.97 -30.97
CA GLN A 655 1.57 2.05 -30.77
C GLN A 655 1.05 0.71 -30.25
N ILE A 656 1.54 -0.40 -30.81
CA ILE A 656 1.04 -1.76 -30.51
C ILE A 656 1.07 -2.06 -28.99
N TRP A 657 2.06 -1.61 -28.25
CA TRP A 657 2.09 -1.81 -26.78
C TRP A 657 0.88 -1.19 -26.07
N MET A 658 0.24 -0.16 -26.65
CA MET A 658 -1.01 0.39 -26.12
C MET A 658 -2.21 -0.53 -26.39
N TYR A 659 -2.14 -1.36 -27.43
CA TYR A 659 -3.15 -2.39 -27.69
C TYR A 659 -3.19 -3.40 -26.53
N GLY A 660 -2.04 -3.76 -25.95
CA GLY A 660 -1.97 -4.65 -24.79
C GLY A 660 -2.75 -4.14 -23.58
N LEU A 661 -2.75 -2.83 -23.34
CA LEU A 661 -3.58 -2.22 -22.30
C LEU A 661 -5.08 -2.36 -22.61
N GLN A 662 -5.44 -2.21 -23.89
CA GLN A 662 -6.83 -2.34 -24.32
C GLN A 662 -7.30 -3.81 -24.34
N PHE A 663 -6.41 -4.79 -24.64
CA PHE A 663 -6.72 -6.20 -24.49
C PHE A 663 -7.15 -6.53 -23.07
N GLU A 664 -6.37 -6.06 -22.09
CA GLU A 664 -6.68 -6.22 -20.68
C GLU A 664 -8.00 -5.55 -20.29
N ALA A 665 -8.26 -4.34 -20.80
CA ALA A 665 -9.52 -3.63 -20.56
C ALA A 665 -10.74 -4.39 -21.10
N TYR A 666 -10.63 -4.94 -22.31
CA TYR A 666 -11.70 -5.72 -22.94
C TYR A 666 -11.94 -7.04 -22.18
N ASP A 667 -10.88 -7.75 -21.77
CA ASP A 667 -11.00 -8.98 -20.99
C ASP A 667 -11.68 -8.72 -19.63
N LYS A 668 -11.24 -7.69 -18.90
CA LYS A 668 -11.85 -7.30 -17.63
C LYS A 668 -13.35 -6.95 -17.80
N TYR A 669 -13.70 -6.20 -18.83
CA TYR A 669 -15.09 -5.88 -19.12
C TYR A 669 -15.91 -7.11 -19.47
N PHE A 670 -15.37 -8.01 -20.33
CA PHE A 670 -16.00 -9.27 -20.70
C PHE A 670 -16.24 -10.16 -19.47
N ARG A 671 -15.26 -10.32 -18.59
CA ARG A 671 -15.39 -11.15 -17.38
C ARG A 671 -16.47 -10.63 -16.41
N VAL A 672 -16.65 -9.32 -16.38
CA VAL A 672 -17.67 -8.68 -15.53
C VAL A 672 -19.07 -8.75 -16.13
N THR A 673 -19.18 -8.64 -17.47
CA THR A 673 -20.47 -8.46 -18.14
C THR A 673 -20.96 -9.69 -18.93
N GLY A 674 -20.03 -10.58 -19.31
CA GLY A 674 -20.30 -11.66 -20.28
C GLY A 674 -20.52 -11.17 -21.71
N ASP A 675 -20.18 -9.91 -22.04
CA ASP A 675 -20.38 -9.34 -23.38
C ASP A 675 -19.46 -9.97 -24.43
N ARG A 676 -20.00 -10.98 -25.14
CA ARG A 676 -19.27 -11.69 -26.19
C ARG A 676 -18.84 -10.80 -27.35
N GLN A 677 -19.53 -9.69 -27.61
CA GLN A 677 -19.11 -8.75 -28.64
C GLN A 677 -17.77 -8.12 -28.26
N THR A 678 -17.59 -7.71 -27.01
CA THR A 678 -16.30 -7.18 -26.53
C THR A 678 -15.17 -8.22 -26.66
N ALA A 679 -15.44 -9.50 -26.38
CA ALA A 679 -14.45 -10.55 -26.61
C ALA A 679 -14.04 -10.65 -28.11
N GLN A 680 -15.01 -10.52 -29.04
CA GLN A 680 -14.71 -10.49 -30.48
C GLN A 680 -13.86 -9.26 -30.87
N TYR A 681 -14.13 -8.10 -30.28
CA TYR A 681 -13.29 -6.90 -30.46
C TYR A 681 -11.87 -7.12 -29.95
N CYS A 682 -11.71 -7.79 -28.80
CA CYS A 682 -10.40 -8.17 -28.28
C CYS A 682 -9.62 -9.05 -29.28
N VAL A 683 -10.25 -10.10 -29.83
CA VAL A 683 -9.63 -10.99 -30.82
C VAL A 683 -9.21 -10.21 -32.08
N LYS A 684 -10.08 -9.35 -32.63
CA LYS A 684 -9.74 -8.50 -33.77
C LYS A 684 -8.54 -7.59 -33.50
N ALA A 685 -8.46 -7.02 -32.30
CA ALA A 685 -7.34 -6.18 -31.91
C ALA A 685 -6.03 -6.96 -31.79
N VAL A 686 -6.09 -8.20 -31.28
CA VAL A 686 -4.95 -9.12 -31.22
C VAL A 686 -4.49 -9.52 -32.62
N ASP A 687 -5.42 -9.88 -33.54
CA ASP A 687 -5.09 -10.17 -34.93
C ASP A 687 -4.43 -8.99 -35.66
N ALA A 688 -4.93 -7.78 -35.42
CA ALA A 688 -4.33 -6.55 -35.96
C ALA A 688 -2.90 -6.34 -35.42
N ALA A 689 -2.68 -6.51 -34.11
CA ALA A 689 -1.36 -6.40 -33.51
C ALA A 689 -0.36 -7.42 -34.08
N ILE A 690 -0.79 -8.66 -34.28
CA ILE A 690 0.04 -9.72 -34.92
C ILE A 690 0.37 -9.35 -36.36
N ALA A 691 -0.60 -8.84 -37.12
CA ALA A 691 -0.40 -8.47 -38.52
C ALA A 691 0.57 -7.29 -38.68
N GLU A 692 0.45 -6.27 -37.81
CA GLU A 692 1.32 -5.12 -37.81
C GLU A 692 2.75 -5.50 -37.37
N ASP A 693 2.92 -6.37 -36.38
CA ASP A 693 4.23 -6.88 -35.96
C ASP A 693 4.90 -7.73 -37.03
N ALA A 694 4.17 -8.62 -37.70
CA ALA A 694 4.69 -9.44 -38.75
C ALA A 694 5.18 -8.62 -39.98
N GLY A 695 4.55 -7.46 -40.23
CA GLY A 695 4.92 -6.55 -41.33
C GLY A 695 6.20 -5.74 -41.02
N GLU A 696 6.46 -5.40 -39.79
CA GLU A 696 7.53 -4.48 -39.41
C GLU A 696 8.71 -5.11 -38.68
N GLY A 697 8.55 -6.32 -38.14
CA GLY A 697 9.59 -7.03 -37.36
C GLY A 697 10.09 -6.35 -36.12
N LYS A 698 9.40 -5.33 -35.63
CA LYS A 698 9.85 -4.44 -34.55
C LYS A 698 9.49 -4.94 -33.14
N TRP A 699 8.39 -5.67 -33.01
CA TRP A 699 7.81 -6.00 -31.70
C TRP A 699 8.56 -7.11 -30.98
N LYS A 700 8.93 -8.16 -31.69
CA LYS A 700 9.71 -9.28 -31.13
C LYS A 700 11.05 -8.82 -30.52
N ASN A 701 11.46 -7.58 -30.78
CA ASN A 701 12.71 -6.99 -30.31
C ASN A 701 12.53 -5.77 -29.38
N SER A 702 11.32 -5.39 -28.98
CA SER A 702 11.09 -4.12 -28.26
C SER A 702 11.21 -4.20 -26.74
N GLY A 703 11.66 -5.31 -26.17
CA GLY A 703 11.99 -5.39 -24.73
C GLY A 703 10.76 -5.33 -23.82
N ALA A 704 10.78 -4.44 -22.80
CA ALA A 704 9.75 -4.36 -21.76
C ALA A 704 8.32 -4.12 -22.29
N GLN A 705 8.17 -3.49 -23.43
CA GLN A 705 6.86 -3.18 -24.00
C GLN A 705 6.12 -4.41 -24.52
N SER A 706 6.85 -5.45 -24.94
CA SER A 706 6.26 -6.71 -25.42
C SER A 706 5.48 -7.44 -24.32
N GLY A 707 5.90 -7.31 -23.06
CA GLY A 707 5.26 -7.92 -21.91
C GLY A 707 3.81 -7.46 -21.68
N ILE A 708 3.48 -6.23 -22.07
CA ILE A 708 2.12 -5.67 -21.94
C ILE A 708 1.12 -6.44 -22.83
N CYS A 709 1.55 -6.91 -24.01
CA CYS A 709 0.67 -7.58 -24.97
C CYS A 709 0.46 -9.06 -24.66
N LEU A 710 1.31 -9.71 -23.86
CA LEU A 710 1.31 -11.16 -23.68
C LEU A 710 -0.03 -11.72 -23.17
N ALA A 711 -0.69 -11.02 -22.27
CA ALA A 711 -2.01 -11.42 -21.78
C ALA A 711 -3.05 -11.53 -22.91
N GLY A 712 -3.02 -10.60 -23.88
CA GLY A 712 -3.96 -10.57 -25.01
C GLY A 712 -3.94 -11.83 -25.86
N TYR A 713 -2.77 -12.43 -26.04
CA TYR A 713 -2.64 -13.70 -26.76
C TYR A 713 -3.30 -14.85 -26.00
N GLY A 714 -3.17 -14.89 -24.67
CA GLY A 714 -3.92 -15.83 -23.84
C GLY A 714 -5.42 -15.63 -23.95
N TYR A 715 -5.91 -14.40 -23.87
CA TYR A 715 -7.34 -14.07 -24.02
C TYR A 715 -7.89 -14.50 -25.38
N ALA A 716 -7.18 -14.18 -26.45
CA ALA A 716 -7.61 -14.58 -27.80
C ALA A 716 -7.71 -16.10 -27.94
N TYR A 717 -6.78 -16.86 -27.38
CA TYR A 717 -6.87 -18.31 -27.31
C TYR A 717 -8.09 -18.78 -26.50
N ASP A 718 -8.30 -18.24 -25.31
CA ASP A 718 -9.43 -18.61 -24.44
C ASP A 718 -10.80 -18.36 -25.11
N TYR A 719 -10.89 -17.35 -26.00
CA TYR A 719 -12.13 -17.01 -26.70
C TYR A 719 -12.34 -17.84 -27.99
N THR A 720 -11.27 -18.28 -28.65
CA THR A 720 -11.35 -18.89 -29.99
C THR A 720 -10.94 -20.35 -30.04
N GLY A 721 -10.06 -20.78 -29.13
CA GLY A 721 -9.38 -22.07 -29.18
C GLY A 721 -8.26 -22.16 -30.24
N GLU A 722 -7.89 -21.05 -30.91
CA GLU A 722 -6.88 -21.06 -31.97
C GLU A 722 -5.46 -21.00 -31.39
N GLU A 723 -4.68 -22.08 -31.56
CA GLU A 723 -3.32 -22.24 -31.03
C GLU A 723 -2.32 -21.17 -31.52
N LYS A 724 -2.58 -20.56 -32.69
CA LYS A 724 -1.71 -19.52 -33.26
C LYS A 724 -1.38 -18.40 -32.25
N TYR A 725 -2.34 -18.05 -31.41
CA TYR A 725 -2.16 -16.97 -30.42
C TYR A 725 -1.17 -17.37 -29.32
N LEU A 726 -1.28 -18.58 -28.77
CA LEU A 726 -0.35 -19.06 -27.76
C LEU A 726 1.06 -19.20 -28.31
N ARG A 727 1.19 -19.77 -29.53
CA ARG A 727 2.49 -19.91 -30.20
C ARG A 727 3.17 -18.54 -30.38
N TYR A 728 2.41 -17.57 -30.87
CA TYR A 728 2.92 -16.21 -31.04
C TYR A 728 3.34 -15.56 -29.72
N GLY A 729 2.53 -15.67 -28.66
CA GLY A 729 2.85 -15.16 -27.33
C GLY A 729 4.09 -15.81 -26.73
N LEU A 730 4.26 -17.12 -26.89
CA LEU A 730 5.44 -17.86 -26.41
C LEU A 730 6.71 -17.48 -27.17
N GLU A 731 6.64 -17.26 -28.50
CA GLU A 731 7.77 -16.74 -29.27
C GLU A 731 8.21 -15.36 -28.77
N ILE A 732 7.27 -14.47 -28.46
CA ILE A 732 7.59 -13.16 -27.87
C ILE A 732 8.25 -13.35 -26.50
N LEU A 733 7.72 -14.23 -25.66
CA LEU A 733 8.26 -14.51 -24.33
C LEU A 733 9.72 -15.00 -24.41
N GLU A 734 10.07 -15.83 -25.42
CA GLU A 734 11.44 -16.27 -25.67
C GLU A 734 12.37 -15.13 -26.05
N THR A 735 11.87 -14.14 -26.80
CA THR A 735 12.66 -13.01 -27.29
C THR A 735 12.77 -11.86 -26.27
N MET A 736 11.99 -11.91 -25.19
CA MET A 736 12.08 -10.94 -24.10
C MET A 736 13.47 -11.01 -23.45
N GLY A 737 14.36 -10.10 -23.84
CA GLY A 737 15.76 -10.08 -23.42
C GLY A 737 15.96 -9.83 -21.92
N ASP A 738 17.18 -10.05 -21.43
CA ASP A 738 17.56 -9.98 -20.00
C ASP A 738 17.54 -8.56 -19.43
N ALA A 739 17.47 -7.53 -20.27
CA ALA A 739 17.68 -6.14 -19.90
C ALA A 739 16.43 -5.40 -19.43
N ALA A 740 15.25 -6.01 -19.47
CA ALA A 740 14.01 -5.29 -19.22
C ALA A 740 13.41 -5.64 -17.85
N GLY A 741 13.08 -4.64 -17.04
CA GLY A 741 12.36 -4.82 -15.79
C GLY A 741 13.12 -4.46 -14.51
N ASP A 742 14.34 -3.95 -14.60
CA ASP A 742 15.16 -3.56 -13.45
C ASP A 742 14.84 -2.15 -12.89
N ARG A 743 13.72 -1.56 -13.29
CA ARG A 743 13.17 -0.28 -12.84
C ARG A 743 11.68 -0.39 -12.61
N VAL A 744 11.15 0.42 -11.72
CA VAL A 744 9.73 0.44 -11.35
C VAL A 744 8.82 0.43 -12.58
N LYS A 745 9.00 1.37 -13.50
CA LYS A 745 8.18 1.47 -14.72
C LYS A 745 8.33 0.26 -15.64
N THR A 746 9.56 -0.16 -15.93
CA THR A 746 9.81 -1.26 -16.86
C THR A 746 9.41 -2.60 -16.27
N PHE A 747 9.52 -2.78 -14.95
CA PHE A 747 8.98 -3.93 -14.25
C PHE A 747 7.46 -4.03 -14.44
N ALA A 748 6.75 -2.93 -14.17
CA ALA A 748 5.30 -2.88 -14.32
C ALA A 748 4.87 -3.12 -15.78
N GLN A 749 5.55 -2.51 -16.76
CA GLN A 749 5.27 -2.76 -18.18
C GLN A 749 5.40 -4.22 -18.54
N GLN A 750 6.41 -4.89 -18.02
CA GLN A 750 6.74 -6.25 -18.43
C GLN A 750 5.93 -7.30 -17.68
N TYR A 751 5.65 -7.10 -16.39
CA TYR A 751 5.19 -8.17 -15.52
C TYR A 751 3.77 -8.00 -14.96
N ARG A 752 3.08 -6.88 -15.23
CA ARG A 752 1.74 -6.67 -14.67
C ARG A 752 0.70 -7.72 -15.12
N ALA A 753 0.74 -8.13 -16.38
CA ALA A 753 -0.27 -9.00 -16.97
C ALA A 753 0.33 -10.18 -17.76
N SER A 754 1.63 -10.17 -18.05
CA SER A 754 2.25 -11.17 -18.92
C SER A 754 2.09 -12.62 -18.43
N ALA A 755 2.02 -12.82 -17.12
CA ALA A 755 1.79 -14.13 -16.50
C ALA A 755 0.41 -14.74 -16.82
N LEU A 756 -0.57 -13.95 -17.27
CA LEU A 756 -1.90 -14.43 -17.64
C LEU A 756 -1.87 -15.33 -18.89
N LEU A 757 -0.83 -15.23 -19.73
CA LEU A 757 -0.59 -16.17 -20.83
C LEU A 757 -0.41 -17.61 -20.34
N PHE A 758 0.11 -17.83 -19.13
CA PHE A 758 0.51 -19.17 -18.66
C PHE A 758 -0.67 -20.07 -18.33
N GLU A 759 -1.77 -19.53 -17.80
CA GLU A 759 -2.97 -20.34 -17.53
C GLU A 759 -3.56 -20.89 -18.83
N SER A 760 -3.68 -20.05 -19.84
CA SER A 760 -4.16 -20.46 -21.16
C SER A 760 -3.23 -21.49 -21.81
N THR A 761 -1.91 -21.29 -21.71
CA THR A 761 -0.90 -22.24 -22.19
C THR A 761 -0.98 -23.58 -21.47
N HIS A 762 -1.14 -23.58 -20.15
CA HIS A 762 -1.29 -24.81 -19.37
C HIS A 762 -2.58 -25.56 -19.74
N GLY A 763 -3.69 -24.84 -19.90
CA GLY A 763 -4.97 -25.42 -20.37
C GLY A 763 -4.83 -26.10 -21.72
N TRP A 764 -4.12 -25.48 -22.67
CA TRP A 764 -3.85 -26.03 -24.00
C TRP A 764 -3.02 -27.32 -23.95
N ILE A 765 -1.93 -27.33 -23.17
CA ILE A 765 -1.08 -28.52 -22.99
C ILE A 765 -1.89 -29.67 -22.39
N ARG A 766 -2.73 -29.43 -21.40
CA ARG A 766 -3.60 -30.44 -20.78
C ARG A 766 -4.61 -31.02 -21.77
N ALA A 767 -5.07 -30.24 -22.74
CA ALA A 767 -5.97 -30.67 -23.80
C ALA A 767 -5.27 -31.49 -24.93
N GLY A 768 -3.95 -31.73 -24.83
CA GLY A 768 -3.19 -32.52 -25.77
C GLY A 768 -2.41 -31.69 -26.80
N GLY A 769 -2.31 -30.39 -26.61
CA GLY A 769 -1.49 -29.50 -27.45
C GLY A 769 0.00 -29.85 -27.33
N ARG A 770 0.73 -29.83 -28.47
CA ARG A 770 2.17 -30.14 -28.55
C ARG A 770 2.93 -28.96 -29.12
N ALA A 771 4.18 -28.80 -28.63
CA ALA A 771 5.11 -27.80 -29.16
C ALA A 771 5.53 -28.06 -30.59
N ASP A 772 5.50 -29.32 -31.03
CA ASP A 772 6.08 -29.84 -32.30
C ASP A 772 5.02 -29.95 -33.39
N GLY A 773 4.21 -28.94 -33.59
CA GLY A 773 3.18 -28.92 -34.64
C GLY A 773 3.44 -27.87 -35.71
#